data_dfa887e3db5eb65f2f6edac9482d46d2
#
_entry.id   dfa887e3db5eb65f2f6edac9482d46d2
#
_cell.length_a   1.000
_cell.length_b   1.000
_cell.length_c   1.000
_cell.angle_alpha   90.00
_cell.angle_beta   90.00
_cell.angle_gamma   90.00
#
_symmetry.space_group_name_H-M   'P 1'
#
loop_
_entity.id
_entity.type
_entity.pdbx_description
1 polymer ?
#
loop_
_entity_poly.entity_id
_entity_poly.type
_entity_poly.pdbx_seq_one_letter_code
_entity_poly.pdbx_strand_id
1 'polypeptide(L)'
;MNNKTCPNIVRILAVLFAGIFITTSQARTWTSTDGKSMQAIFMGIEGENFRFKMRDGNEIVVPSDRFIKADQEAAERLDLIGDDSFTKASARQIDTLLAGNLKEAGFSSFNEPLPDDLFVRRVYLDIIGRIPTKEEFLAFAESARPDKREALIDDLLLSPGYASHMFNYFADMYRLNASDAFVNGIRMDPYVQWWRDQLKANRPYNEMVSDMLTATGNVGQNPASGFLLRDTGMEFDAFANFGQTMLGIDISCAQCHDHPFDEWTQGDFYDMAAFFGNTQRSLGYRPAAAMMGGGAIQMPNAPEGWKKQFEDYAVKEHGVVLRDQSDRQFNYFVQALGWNIADNETLETVLPHDFRGSGGKPNDVARPKTLIGNAAKVGGKTRREAVAEWLTDRENPRFALVIANRMWDRAFGRPLVGPVTDFADSSIRGAGQPEALQFVTKEMQRVNYDLREFMRILYNTRAYQSIATEEEPDWGSDYAFQGPVLRRMRAEQAWDSMMLLQHGKEIDEKTGADGSFYKAVLDVDFNTMTNEKVWEHFEAWKQASGRRMGNAVLASEGSMTPTVVSDNDLRASELAQPYTNASMLDTFGQSDRVITDDHNYDGSVPQVLALMNGDVTERLTGLSSKVVEDMEEYDGPDDKVRGVFFTLLNRFPTKDELSLGTGMIEDFGDDGISDLAWALMNSPEFLFIQ
;
A
#
# COMPACT_ATOMS: atom_id res chain seq x y z
N MET A 1 -31.85 14.86 73.99
CA MET A 1 -30.85 14.00 74.66
C MET A 1 -30.20 13.12 73.60
N ASN A 2 -28.91 13.28 73.50
CA ASN A 2 -27.86 12.42 72.91
C ASN A 2 -27.98 11.94 71.44
N ASN A 3 -27.25 12.66 70.56
CA ASN A 3 -25.93 12.36 70.00
C ASN A 3 -25.66 10.86 69.75
N LYS A 4 -25.44 10.55 68.44
CA LYS A 4 -24.14 9.95 67.97
C LYS A 4 -24.09 9.85 66.44
N THR A 5 -23.29 10.70 65.88
CA THR A 5 -22.21 10.48 64.84
C THR A 5 -22.43 9.41 63.75
N CYS A 6 -22.42 9.92 62.53
CA CYS A 6 -22.03 9.24 61.29
C CYS A 6 -20.61 8.64 61.38
N PRO A 7 -20.33 7.61 60.60
CA PRO A 7 -19.05 7.59 59.93
C PRO A 7 -19.17 7.59 58.40
N ASN A 8 -18.35 8.40 57.80
CA ASN A 8 -18.03 8.52 56.39
C ASN A 8 -17.78 7.18 55.72
N ILE A 9 -18.56 6.84 54.70
CA ILE A 9 -18.19 5.84 53.72
C ILE A 9 -17.50 6.59 52.60
N VAL A 10 -16.18 6.66 52.63
CA VAL A 10 -15.30 6.97 51.52
C VAL A 10 -15.50 5.88 50.48
N ARG A 11 -16.21 6.19 49.38
CA ARG A 11 -16.18 5.36 48.16
C ARG A 11 -14.81 5.52 47.54
N ILE A 12 -13.95 4.52 47.80
CA ILE A 12 -12.73 4.31 47.02
C ILE A 12 -13.20 3.88 45.63
N LEU A 13 -13.08 4.78 44.65
CA LEU A 13 -13.03 4.41 43.24
C LEU A 13 -11.76 3.57 43.05
N ALA A 14 -11.92 2.27 43.02
CA ALA A 14 -10.90 1.38 42.48
C ALA A 14 -10.84 1.65 40.96
N VAL A 15 -9.99 2.55 40.54
CA VAL A 15 -9.46 2.60 39.17
C VAL A 15 -8.68 1.30 39.04
N LEU A 16 -9.26 0.32 38.38
CA LEU A 16 -8.57 -0.86 37.87
C LEU A 16 -7.56 -0.36 36.83
N PHE A 17 -6.39 0.07 37.29
CA PHE A 17 -5.19 -0.01 36.51
C PHE A 17 -5.02 -1.50 36.21
N ALA A 18 -5.33 -1.93 34.99
CA ALA A 18 -4.81 -3.15 34.45
C ALA A 18 -3.29 -2.96 34.42
N GLY A 19 -2.64 -3.32 35.51
CA GLY A 19 -1.20 -3.41 35.60
C GLY A 19 -0.78 -4.44 34.56
N ILE A 20 -0.16 -3.96 33.49
CA ILE A 20 0.59 -4.81 32.57
C ILE A 20 1.61 -5.50 33.44
N PHE A 21 1.40 -6.79 33.74
CA PHE A 21 2.39 -7.65 34.37
C PHE A 21 3.54 -7.78 33.35
N ILE A 22 4.52 -6.89 33.47
CA ILE A 22 5.76 -6.96 32.72
C ILE A 22 6.49 -8.18 33.25
N THR A 23 6.43 -9.28 32.51
CA THR A 23 7.20 -10.48 32.81
C THR A 23 8.71 -10.18 32.67
N THR A 24 9.53 -10.71 33.54
CA THR A 24 10.99 -10.46 33.56
C THR A 24 11.73 -10.92 32.29
N SER A 25 11.04 -11.54 31.34
CA SER A 25 11.59 -11.99 30.05
C SER A 25 11.70 -10.90 28.98
N GLN A 26 11.16 -9.70 29.21
CA GLN A 26 11.14 -8.59 28.25
C GLN A 26 12.33 -7.62 28.36
N ALA A 27 13.11 -7.69 29.44
CA ALA A 27 14.25 -6.82 29.64
C ALA A 27 15.48 -7.37 28.90
N ARG A 28 15.97 -6.60 27.92
CA ARG A 28 17.23 -6.88 27.21
C ARG A 28 18.41 -6.29 27.96
N THR A 29 19.59 -6.89 27.79
CA THR A 29 20.85 -6.29 28.24
C THR A 29 21.36 -5.29 27.21
N TRP A 30 21.55 -4.06 27.62
CA TRP A 30 22.06 -2.94 26.84
C TRP A 30 23.46 -2.60 27.34
N THR A 31 24.44 -2.52 26.44
CA THR A 31 25.85 -2.32 26.77
C THR A 31 26.32 -0.94 26.29
N SER A 32 26.89 -0.19 27.20
CA SER A 32 27.45 1.12 26.91
C SER A 32 28.88 1.01 26.33
N THR A 33 29.31 2.08 25.67
CA THR A 33 30.65 2.19 25.06
C THR A 33 31.80 2.09 26.11
N ASP A 34 31.51 2.34 27.39
CA ASP A 34 32.47 2.14 28.52
C ASP A 34 32.40 0.74 29.12
N GLY A 35 31.66 -0.18 28.49
CA GLY A 35 31.57 -1.61 28.90
C GLY A 35 30.61 -1.90 30.01
N LYS A 36 29.84 -0.93 30.51
CA LYS A 36 28.78 -1.18 31.51
C LYS A 36 27.53 -1.68 30.84
N SER A 37 26.80 -2.56 31.52
CA SER A 37 25.55 -3.12 31.02
C SER A 37 24.38 -2.81 31.95
N MET A 38 23.20 -2.60 31.37
CA MET A 38 21.93 -2.44 32.08
C MET A 38 20.89 -3.41 31.52
N GLN A 39 19.97 -3.88 32.36
CA GLN A 39 18.78 -4.59 31.89
C GLN A 39 17.59 -3.66 31.90
N ALA A 40 17.03 -3.41 30.74
CA ALA A 40 15.91 -2.48 30.56
C ALA A 40 15.04 -2.88 29.36
N ILE A 41 13.78 -2.48 29.39
CA ILE A 41 12.87 -2.58 28.27
C ILE A 41 13.03 -1.31 27.44
N PHE A 42 13.29 -1.46 26.16
CA PHE A 42 13.32 -0.35 25.23
C PHE A 42 11.89 0.15 24.99
N MET A 43 11.70 1.48 25.03
CA MET A 43 10.40 2.13 24.94
C MET A 43 10.25 3.02 23.70
N GLY A 44 11.33 3.21 22.93
CA GLY A 44 11.35 4.00 21.72
C GLY A 44 12.50 5.01 21.66
N ILE A 45 12.58 5.70 20.52
CA ILE A 45 13.57 6.76 20.23
C ILE A 45 12.92 8.14 20.41
N GLU A 46 13.58 9.04 21.13
CA GLU A 46 13.16 10.42 21.31
C GLU A 46 14.30 11.37 20.93
N GLY A 47 14.26 11.86 19.68
CA GLY A 47 15.36 12.63 19.09
C GLY A 47 16.62 11.78 18.96
N GLU A 48 17.72 12.20 19.60
CA GLU A 48 18.98 11.47 19.63
C GLU A 48 19.11 10.54 20.86
N ASN A 49 18.03 10.30 21.58
CA ASN A 49 18.04 9.55 22.83
C ASN A 49 17.18 8.30 22.76
N PHE A 50 17.57 7.27 23.51
CA PHE A 50 16.79 6.05 23.73
C PHE A 50 16.02 6.16 25.04
N ARG A 51 14.74 5.82 25.03
CA ARG A 51 13.89 5.68 26.22
C ARG A 51 13.84 4.25 26.67
N PHE A 52 14.02 4.02 27.98
CA PHE A 52 13.98 2.71 28.58
C PHE A 52 13.09 2.70 29.82
N LYS A 53 12.45 1.57 30.06
CA LYS A 53 11.78 1.25 31.31
C LYS A 53 12.63 0.25 32.11
N MET A 54 13.03 0.66 33.30
CA MET A 54 13.82 -0.14 34.20
C MET A 54 12.95 -1.17 34.92
N ARG A 55 13.60 -2.20 35.55
CA ARG A 55 12.90 -3.26 36.25
C ARG A 55 12.07 -2.77 37.46
N ASP A 56 12.44 -1.66 38.06
CA ASP A 56 11.70 -0.98 39.11
C ASP A 56 10.53 -0.13 38.66
N GLY A 57 10.28 -0.12 37.34
CA GLY A 57 9.22 0.66 36.69
C GLY A 57 9.60 2.09 36.33
N ASN A 58 10.78 2.58 36.74
CA ASN A 58 11.25 3.92 36.38
C ASN A 58 11.58 3.99 34.89
N GLU A 59 11.26 5.15 34.29
CA GLU A 59 11.66 5.44 32.91
C GLU A 59 12.92 6.31 32.92
N ILE A 60 13.87 5.97 32.06
CA ILE A 60 15.10 6.73 31.85
C ILE A 60 15.29 7.05 30.38
N VAL A 61 15.92 8.18 30.12
CA VAL A 61 16.30 8.62 28.76
C VAL A 61 17.82 8.68 28.71
N VAL A 62 18.43 8.02 27.75
CA VAL A 62 19.90 7.90 27.64
C VAL A 62 20.30 8.25 26.20
N PRO A 63 21.30 9.11 25.98
CA PRO A 63 21.82 9.41 24.64
C PRO A 63 22.24 8.12 23.90
N SER A 64 21.85 8.04 22.64
CA SER A 64 22.10 6.83 21.80
C SER A 64 23.59 6.57 21.61
N ASP A 65 24.42 7.59 21.52
CA ASP A 65 25.87 7.52 21.37
C ASP A 65 26.61 6.86 22.55
N ARG A 66 25.90 6.69 23.68
CA ARG A 66 26.45 5.98 24.83
C ARG A 66 26.41 4.47 24.69
N PHE A 67 25.70 3.91 23.72
CA PHE A 67 25.61 2.47 23.50
C PHE A 67 26.59 2.00 22.43
N ILE A 68 27.03 0.73 22.52
CA ILE A 68 27.80 0.08 21.46
C ILE A 68 26.96 0.03 20.17
N LYS A 69 27.63 0.02 19.02
CA LYS A 69 26.95 0.06 17.72
C LYS A 69 25.89 -1.04 17.55
N ALA A 70 26.18 -2.25 18.01
CA ALA A 70 25.22 -3.36 17.97
C ALA A 70 23.93 -3.10 18.76
N ASP A 71 24.00 -2.34 19.86
CA ASP A 71 22.83 -1.99 20.66
C ASP A 71 22.11 -0.75 20.10
N GLN A 72 22.83 0.15 19.41
CA GLN A 72 22.19 1.23 18.64
C GLN A 72 21.36 0.66 17.49
N GLU A 73 21.94 -0.21 16.68
CA GLU A 73 21.25 -0.92 15.58
C GLU A 73 20.04 -1.72 16.10
N ALA A 74 20.18 -2.35 17.26
CA ALA A 74 19.08 -3.08 17.89
C ALA A 74 17.96 -2.17 18.40
N ALA A 75 18.29 -0.99 18.95
CA ALA A 75 17.28 0.00 19.38
C ALA A 75 16.53 0.58 18.18
N GLU A 76 17.23 0.95 17.12
CA GLU A 76 16.64 1.42 15.87
C GLU A 76 15.71 0.36 15.28
N ARG A 77 16.13 -0.91 15.31
CA ARG A 77 15.30 -2.02 14.85
C ARG A 77 14.05 -2.20 15.70
N LEU A 78 14.16 -2.18 17.02
CA LEU A 78 13.03 -2.31 17.94
C LEU A 78 12.05 -1.13 17.83
N ASP A 79 12.53 0.07 17.55
CA ASP A 79 11.69 1.25 17.32
C ASP A 79 10.86 1.11 16.04
N LEU A 80 11.45 0.48 15.02
CA LEU A 80 10.81 0.29 13.71
C LEU A 80 9.86 -0.92 13.65
N ILE A 81 10.12 -1.99 14.40
CA ILE A 81 9.39 -3.27 14.28
C ILE A 81 8.78 -3.80 15.59
N GLY A 82 8.88 -3.06 16.70
CA GLY A 82 8.31 -3.46 17.97
C GLY A 82 9.05 -4.60 18.71
N ASP A 83 8.46 -5.05 19.82
CA ASP A 83 9.05 -6.08 20.72
C ASP A 83 8.73 -7.51 20.25
N ASP A 84 9.75 -8.33 20.02
CA ASP A 84 9.65 -9.74 19.61
C ASP A 84 8.74 -10.58 20.48
N SER A 85 8.65 -10.30 21.79
CA SER A 85 7.86 -11.10 22.71
C SER A 85 6.36 -10.98 22.46
N PHE A 86 5.89 -9.78 22.11
CA PHE A 86 4.49 -9.55 21.76
C PHE A 86 4.15 -10.17 20.41
N THR A 87 5.00 -9.99 19.40
CA THR A 87 4.83 -10.58 18.07
C THR A 87 4.70 -12.10 18.17
N LYS A 88 5.62 -12.76 18.90
CA LYS A 88 5.59 -14.22 19.09
C LYS A 88 4.38 -14.69 19.90
N ALA A 89 3.92 -13.91 20.87
CA ALA A 89 2.72 -14.23 21.63
C ALA A 89 1.47 -14.14 20.77
N SER A 90 1.33 -13.07 19.98
CA SER A 90 0.20 -12.87 19.08
C SER A 90 0.17 -13.91 17.97
N ALA A 91 1.31 -14.23 17.34
CA ALA A 91 1.40 -15.28 16.33
C ALA A 91 0.96 -16.67 16.90
N ARG A 92 1.43 -17.03 18.09
CA ARG A 92 0.99 -18.29 18.75
C ARG A 92 -0.48 -18.30 19.10
N GLN A 93 -1.06 -17.14 19.46
CA GLN A 93 -2.49 -17.06 19.75
C GLN A 93 -3.31 -17.25 18.45
N ILE A 94 -2.88 -16.67 17.34
CA ILE A 94 -3.49 -16.91 16.03
C ILE A 94 -3.45 -18.40 15.70
N ASP A 95 -2.27 -19.02 15.79
CA ASP A 95 -2.13 -20.46 15.53
C ASP A 95 -3.04 -21.32 16.42
N THR A 96 -3.23 -20.93 17.69
CA THR A 96 -4.12 -21.63 18.62
C THR A 96 -5.59 -21.54 18.15
N LEU A 97 -6.03 -20.36 17.73
CA LEU A 97 -7.39 -20.14 17.22
C LEU A 97 -7.63 -20.92 15.91
N LEU A 98 -6.67 -20.86 14.99
CA LEU A 98 -6.75 -21.61 13.75
C LEU A 98 -6.74 -23.12 13.97
N ALA A 99 -5.94 -23.62 14.91
CA ALA A 99 -5.96 -25.05 15.27
C ALA A 99 -7.32 -25.51 15.80
N GLY A 100 -8.06 -24.62 16.49
CA GLY A 100 -9.46 -24.85 16.88
C GLY A 100 -10.35 -25.01 15.65
N ASN A 101 -10.28 -24.07 14.71
CA ASN A 101 -11.05 -24.10 13.47
C ASN A 101 -10.74 -25.32 12.62
N LEU A 102 -9.45 -25.70 12.49
CA LEU A 102 -9.01 -26.90 11.80
C LEU A 102 -9.68 -28.15 12.34
N LYS A 103 -9.70 -28.29 13.67
CA LYS A 103 -10.32 -29.45 14.34
C LYS A 103 -11.83 -29.50 14.08
N GLU A 104 -12.53 -28.37 14.12
CA GLU A 104 -13.96 -28.28 13.79
C GLU A 104 -14.24 -28.64 12.32
N ALA A 105 -13.34 -28.27 11.42
CA ALA A 105 -13.40 -28.62 10.01
C ALA A 105 -12.95 -30.07 9.69
N GLY A 106 -12.53 -30.84 10.72
CA GLY A 106 -12.14 -32.25 10.57
C GLY A 106 -10.67 -32.49 10.21
N PHE A 107 -9.84 -31.46 10.25
CA PHE A 107 -8.40 -31.56 10.02
C PHE A 107 -7.64 -31.82 11.33
N SER A 108 -6.56 -32.60 11.26
CA SER A 108 -5.77 -32.95 12.44
C SER A 108 -4.71 -31.91 12.81
N SER A 109 -4.21 -31.15 11.85
CA SER A 109 -3.10 -30.19 12.01
C SER A 109 -3.02 -29.23 10.82
N PHE A 110 -2.16 -28.22 10.95
CA PHE A 110 -1.66 -27.46 9.80
C PHE A 110 -0.94 -28.40 8.83
N ASN A 111 -0.79 -27.94 7.59
CA ASN A 111 0.09 -28.58 6.61
C ASN A 111 1.51 -28.69 7.18
N GLU A 112 2.35 -29.54 6.57
CA GLU A 112 3.75 -29.67 6.96
C GLU A 112 4.48 -28.30 6.89
N PRO A 113 5.49 -28.08 7.73
CA PRO A 113 6.29 -26.87 7.67
C PRO A 113 6.93 -26.70 6.30
N LEU A 114 6.85 -25.50 5.74
CA LEU A 114 7.48 -25.18 4.46
C LEU A 114 9.01 -25.35 4.56
N PRO A 115 9.65 -26.10 3.62
CA PRO A 115 11.10 -26.17 3.54
C PRO A 115 11.76 -24.79 3.46
N ASP A 116 12.99 -24.67 3.95
CA ASP A 116 13.67 -23.37 4.05
C ASP A 116 13.92 -22.68 2.70
N ASP A 117 14.21 -23.43 1.66
CA ASP A 117 14.38 -22.93 0.30
C ASP A 117 13.08 -22.34 -0.27
N LEU A 118 11.96 -23.02 -0.10
CA LEU A 118 10.65 -22.49 -0.50
C LEU A 118 10.21 -21.35 0.41
N PHE A 119 10.57 -21.37 1.71
CA PHE A 119 10.26 -20.29 2.65
C PHE A 119 10.93 -18.97 2.25
N VAL A 120 12.22 -19.00 1.90
CA VAL A 120 12.93 -17.76 1.53
C VAL A 120 12.31 -17.14 0.28
N ARG A 121 11.96 -17.93 -0.74
CA ARG A 121 11.27 -17.44 -1.92
C ARG A 121 9.91 -16.81 -1.59
N ARG A 122 9.07 -17.52 -0.81
CA ARG A 122 7.75 -17.00 -0.40
C ARG A 122 7.87 -15.67 0.31
N VAL A 123 8.72 -15.57 1.32
CA VAL A 123 8.80 -14.38 2.15
C VAL A 123 9.37 -13.17 1.40
N TYR A 124 10.28 -13.38 0.46
CA TYR A 124 10.75 -12.31 -0.43
C TYR A 124 9.62 -11.79 -1.33
N LEU A 125 8.87 -12.68 -1.95
CA LEU A 125 7.73 -12.32 -2.80
C LEU A 125 6.63 -11.60 -2.00
N ASP A 126 6.30 -12.08 -0.80
CA ASP A 126 5.21 -11.52 -0.02
C ASP A 126 5.56 -10.19 0.66
N ILE A 127 6.81 -10.01 1.07
CA ILE A 127 7.23 -8.80 1.79
C ILE A 127 7.74 -7.72 0.85
N ILE A 128 8.65 -8.08 -0.09
CA ILE A 128 9.28 -7.08 -0.94
C ILE A 128 8.90 -7.18 -2.42
N GLY A 129 8.09 -8.17 -2.79
CA GLY A 129 7.48 -8.26 -4.14
C GLY A 129 8.41 -8.73 -5.25
N ARG A 130 9.54 -9.37 -4.94
CA ARG A 130 10.44 -9.98 -5.90
C ARG A 130 11.05 -11.26 -5.36
N ILE A 131 11.59 -12.10 -6.24
CA ILE A 131 12.40 -13.25 -5.82
C ILE A 131 13.69 -12.80 -5.13
N PRO A 132 14.30 -13.62 -4.24
CA PRO A 132 15.65 -13.34 -3.73
C PRO A 132 16.70 -13.45 -4.84
N THR A 133 17.81 -12.72 -4.72
CA THR A 133 18.99 -13.01 -5.55
C THR A 133 19.62 -14.34 -5.14
N LYS A 134 20.51 -14.87 -5.98
CA LYS A 134 21.31 -16.07 -5.66
C LYS A 134 22.04 -15.92 -4.31
N GLU A 135 22.66 -14.77 -4.08
CA GLU A 135 23.41 -14.48 -2.86
C GLU A 135 22.49 -14.39 -1.63
N GLU A 136 21.34 -13.74 -1.76
CA GLU A 136 20.33 -13.64 -0.70
C GLU A 136 19.78 -15.03 -0.35
N PHE A 137 19.50 -15.87 -1.34
CA PHE A 137 19.09 -17.25 -1.15
C PHE A 137 20.15 -18.08 -0.43
N LEU A 138 21.41 -18.07 -0.91
CA LEU A 138 22.49 -18.86 -0.33
C LEU A 138 22.82 -18.40 1.09
N ALA A 139 22.85 -17.09 1.36
CA ALA A 139 23.07 -16.54 2.68
C ALA A 139 22.05 -17.04 3.71
N PHE A 140 20.77 -17.17 3.30
CA PHE A 140 19.73 -17.75 4.15
C PHE A 140 19.87 -19.27 4.29
N ALA A 141 20.09 -19.99 3.17
CA ALA A 141 20.17 -21.45 3.15
C ALA A 141 21.32 -21.97 4.01
N GLU A 142 22.48 -21.31 3.97
CA GLU A 142 23.69 -21.67 4.73
C GLU A 142 23.67 -21.19 6.18
N SER A 143 22.72 -20.34 6.56
CA SER A 143 22.62 -19.80 7.92
C SER A 143 22.27 -20.89 8.93
N ALA A 144 23.15 -21.08 9.92
CA ALA A 144 22.93 -21.99 11.04
C ALA A 144 22.17 -21.35 12.23
N ARG A 145 21.69 -20.10 12.09
CA ARG A 145 20.96 -19.41 13.15
C ARG A 145 19.62 -20.10 13.41
N PRO A 146 19.26 -20.35 14.70
CA PRO A 146 17.96 -20.97 15.01
C PRO A 146 16.77 -20.04 14.74
N ASP A 147 16.97 -18.73 14.70
CA ASP A 147 16.00 -17.66 14.48
C ASP A 147 16.08 -17.06 13.07
N LYS A 148 16.67 -17.77 12.10
CA LYS A 148 16.94 -17.21 10.76
C LYS A 148 15.69 -16.77 10.01
N ARG A 149 14.54 -17.45 10.21
CA ARG A 149 13.28 -17.10 9.57
C ARG A 149 12.71 -15.79 10.11
N GLU A 150 12.70 -15.64 11.43
CA GLU A 150 12.26 -14.41 12.11
C GLU A 150 13.16 -13.23 11.71
N ALA A 151 14.48 -13.45 11.74
CA ALA A 151 15.44 -12.42 11.35
C ALA A 151 15.27 -11.99 9.89
N LEU A 152 15.04 -12.93 8.97
CA LEU A 152 14.79 -12.60 7.56
C LEU A 152 13.49 -11.81 7.40
N ILE A 153 12.40 -12.20 8.05
CA ILE A 153 11.15 -11.45 8.02
C ILE A 153 11.39 -10.00 8.47
N ASP A 154 12.10 -9.83 9.56
CA ASP A 154 12.42 -8.50 10.11
C ASP A 154 13.25 -7.67 9.14
N ASP A 155 14.31 -8.23 8.56
CA ASP A 155 15.20 -7.55 7.63
C ASP A 155 14.45 -7.11 6.36
N LEU A 156 13.56 -7.96 5.85
CA LEU A 156 12.74 -7.64 4.68
C LEU A 156 11.68 -6.57 4.98
N LEU A 157 11.03 -6.62 6.14
CA LEU A 157 10.06 -5.61 6.56
C LEU A 157 10.69 -4.22 6.76
N LEU A 158 11.98 -4.16 7.12
CA LEU A 158 12.74 -2.92 7.24
C LEU A 158 13.31 -2.41 5.91
N SER A 159 13.34 -3.24 4.88
CA SER A 159 13.89 -2.87 3.59
C SER A 159 13.00 -1.87 2.82
N PRO A 160 13.57 -1.04 1.94
CA PRO A 160 12.81 -0.20 1.04
C PRO A 160 11.82 -0.99 0.16
N GLY A 161 12.14 -2.25 -0.14
CA GLY A 161 11.32 -3.16 -0.94
C GLY A 161 9.93 -3.39 -0.33
N TYR A 162 9.81 -3.41 1.01
CA TYR A 162 8.51 -3.51 1.69
C TYR A 162 7.57 -2.35 1.32
N ALA A 163 8.04 -1.12 1.44
CA ALA A 163 7.24 0.05 1.10
C ALA A 163 6.86 0.07 -0.38
N SER A 164 7.80 -0.31 -1.26
CA SER A 164 7.57 -0.45 -2.70
C SER A 164 6.46 -1.47 -3.02
N HIS A 165 6.51 -2.65 -2.41
CA HIS A 165 5.52 -3.69 -2.63
C HIS A 165 4.15 -3.36 -2.01
N MET A 166 4.13 -2.77 -0.81
CA MET A 166 2.89 -2.29 -0.18
C MET A 166 2.26 -1.16 -0.98
N PHE A 167 3.06 -0.31 -1.62
CA PHE A 167 2.54 0.74 -2.50
C PHE A 167 1.69 0.15 -3.64
N ASN A 168 2.13 -0.92 -4.31
CA ASN A 168 1.37 -1.54 -5.39
C ASN A 168 -0.02 -2.01 -4.91
N TYR A 169 -0.08 -2.58 -3.69
CA TYR A 169 -1.34 -2.99 -3.08
C TYR A 169 -2.29 -1.81 -2.81
N PHE A 170 -1.80 -0.76 -2.14
CA PHE A 170 -2.62 0.41 -1.85
C PHE A 170 -2.96 1.23 -3.08
N ALA A 171 -2.08 1.20 -4.10
CA ALA A 171 -2.34 1.86 -5.36
C ALA A 171 -3.53 1.25 -6.09
N ASP A 172 -3.71 -0.08 -6.01
CA ASP A 172 -4.89 -0.76 -6.52
C ASP A 172 -6.13 -0.45 -5.66
N MET A 173 -6.05 -0.67 -4.36
CA MET A 173 -7.15 -0.42 -3.43
C MET A 173 -7.70 1.02 -3.50
N TYR A 174 -6.84 2.03 -3.60
CA TYR A 174 -7.22 3.45 -3.66
C TYR A 174 -7.23 4.02 -5.08
N ARG A 175 -7.11 3.17 -6.09
CA ARG A 175 -7.18 3.54 -7.51
C ARG A 175 -6.21 4.67 -7.85
N LEU A 176 -4.95 4.58 -7.40
CA LEU A 176 -3.94 5.61 -7.61
C LEU A 176 -3.54 5.67 -9.08
N ASN A 177 -3.93 6.74 -9.74
CA ASN A 177 -3.65 7.00 -11.14
C ASN A 177 -2.97 8.36 -11.27
N ALA A 178 -1.74 8.36 -11.79
CA ALA A 178 -0.95 9.58 -11.95
C ALA A 178 -1.34 10.42 -13.18
N SER A 179 -2.00 9.79 -14.16
CA SER A 179 -2.26 10.41 -15.48
C SER A 179 -3.71 10.27 -15.89
N ASP A 180 -4.66 10.53 -14.98
CA ASP A 180 -6.06 10.39 -15.32
C ASP A 180 -6.49 11.41 -16.37
N ALA A 181 -6.41 10.98 -17.63
CA ALA A 181 -6.94 11.71 -18.78
C ALA A 181 -8.49 11.72 -18.77
N PHE A 182 -9.14 10.82 -18.03
CA PHE A 182 -10.59 10.70 -17.97
C PHE A 182 -11.21 11.66 -16.96
N VAL A 183 -10.53 11.94 -15.85
CA VAL A 183 -11.05 12.85 -14.83
C VAL A 183 -10.46 14.25 -14.99
N ASN A 184 -10.85 14.93 -16.07
CA ASN A 184 -10.59 16.36 -16.30
C ASN A 184 -9.10 16.79 -16.37
N GLY A 185 -8.18 15.88 -16.66
CA GLY A 185 -6.75 16.19 -16.82
C GLY A 185 -6.02 16.56 -15.53
N ILE A 186 -6.54 16.14 -14.38
CA ILE A 186 -5.88 16.30 -13.07
C ILE A 186 -4.65 15.42 -13.03
N ARG A 187 -3.50 16.01 -12.68
CA ARG A 187 -2.27 15.27 -12.42
C ARG A 187 -2.23 14.88 -10.94
N MET A 188 -2.34 13.58 -10.67
CA MET A 188 -2.40 13.02 -9.33
C MET A 188 -1.04 12.54 -8.82
N ASP A 189 0.02 12.84 -9.55
CA ASP A 189 1.38 12.50 -9.12
C ASP A 189 1.72 12.91 -7.66
N PRO A 190 1.31 14.10 -7.13
CA PRO A 190 1.57 14.43 -5.74
C PRO A 190 0.93 13.44 -4.76
N TYR A 191 -0.28 13.00 -5.06
CA TYR A 191 -1.00 12.02 -4.23
C TYR A 191 -0.36 10.63 -4.32
N VAL A 192 0.06 10.21 -5.51
CA VAL A 192 0.82 8.97 -5.70
C VAL A 192 2.14 9.00 -4.92
N GLN A 193 2.88 10.12 -5.00
CA GLN A 193 4.13 10.28 -4.25
C GLN A 193 3.89 10.32 -2.74
N TRP A 194 2.82 10.98 -2.28
CA TRP A 194 2.44 11.01 -0.87
C TRP A 194 2.26 9.60 -0.31
N TRP A 195 1.59 8.70 -1.03
CA TRP A 195 1.43 7.31 -0.60
C TRP A 195 2.77 6.58 -0.46
N ARG A 196 3.69 6.75 -1.43
CA ARG A 196 5.04 6.19 -1.33
C ARG A 196 5.76 6.69 -0.08
N ASP A 197 5.69 7.99 0.19
CA ASP A 197 6.37 8.62 1.32
C ASP A 197 5.78 8.17 2.67
N GLN A 198 4.44 8.05 2.77
CA GLN A 198 3.79 7.56 3.99
C GLN A 198 4.18 6.10 4.30
N LEU A 199 4.21 5.24 3.29
CA LEU A 199 4.60 3.84 3.44
C LEU A 199 6.09 3.68 3.78
N LYS A 200 6.97 4.48 3.16
CA LYS A 200 8.40 4.53 3.52
C LYS A 200 8.60 4.96 4.97
N ALA A 201 7.84 5.94 5.42
CA ALA A 201 7.85 6.41 6.80
C ALA A 201 7.15 5.46 7.79
N ASN A 202 6.55 4.37 7.32
CA ASN A 202 5.73 3.44 8.12
C ASN A 202 4.69 4.16 8.98
N ARG A 203 4.00 5.13 8.39
CA ARG A 203 3.02 5.93 9.12
C ARG A 203 1.79 5.09 9.49
N PRO A 204 1.18 5.25 10.68
CA PRO A 204 -0.03 4.52 11.06
C PRO A 204 -1.16 4.69 10.05
N TYR A 205 -1.78 3.58 9.63
CA TYR A 205 -2.79 3.59 8.57
C TYR A 205 -4.01 4.46 8.89
N ASN A 206 -4.46 4.47 10.14
CA ASN A 206 -5.56 5.34 10.60
C ASN A 206 -5.25 6.83 10.46
N GLU A 207 -4.00 7.24 10.65
CA GLU A 207 -3.57 8.63 10.45
C GLU A 207 -3.57 8.99 8.96
N MET A 208 -3.08 8.09 8.11
CA MET A 208 -3.11 8.29 6.65
C MET A 208 -4.54 8.45 6.14
N VAL A 209 -5.47 7.61 6.61
CA VAL A 209 -6.90 7.70 6.27
C VAL A 209 -7.52 8.99 6.79
N SER A 210 -7.22 9.38 8.02
CA SER A 210 -7.68 10.65 8.58
C SER A 210 -7.22 11.84 7.74
N ASP A 211 -5.95 11.87 7.33
CA ASP A 211 -5.42 12.93 6.47
C ASP A 211 -6.15 13.00 5.12
N MET A 212 -6.41 11.85 4.49
CA MET A 212 -7.14 11.80 3.21
C MET A 212 -8.56 12.35 3.33
N LEU A 213 -9.26 12.03 4.40
CA LEU A 213 -10.64 12.46 4.61
C LEU A 213 -10.75 13.93 4.99
N THR A 214 -9.80 14.46 5.75
CA THR A 214 -9.83 15.83 6.28
C THR A 214 -9.04 16.85 5.44
N ALA A 215 -8.32 16.37 4.40
CA ALA A 215 -7.48 17.23 3.58
C ALA A 215 -8.24 18.41 2.98
N THR A 216 -7.61 19.57 3.03
CA THR A 216 -8.05 20.81 2.38
C THR A 216 -6.89 21.44 1.61
N GLY A 217 -7.19 22.38 0.73
CA GLY A 217 -6.17 23.09 -0.03
C GLY A 217 -5.83 22.42 -1.36
N ASN A 218 -4.73 22.85 -1.96
CA ASN A 218 -4.24 22.39 -3.25
C ASN A 218 -3.53 21.04 -3.12
N VAL A 219 -3.73 20.14 -4.10
CA VAL A 219 -3.10 18.81 -4.11
C VAL A 219 -1.57 18.87 -4.12
N GLY A 220 -0.98 19.92 -4.68
CA GLY A 220 0.47 20.14 -4.63
C GLY A 220 0.96 20.51 -3.23
N GLN A 221 0.15 21.24 -2.43
CA GLN A 221 0.48 21.68 -1.06
C GLN A 221 0.04 20.65 -0.01
N ASN A 222 -1.10 20.02 -0.23
CA ASN A 222 -1.63 18.95 0.62
C ASN A 222 -2.01 17.75 -0.24
N PRO A 223 -1.05 16.87 -0.56
CA PRO A 223 -1.25 15.77 -1.49
C PRO A 223 -2.35 14.78 -1.09
N ALA A 224 -2.64 14.63 0.22
CA ALA A 224 -3.72 13.78 0.71
C ALA A 224 -5.10 14.19 0.17
N SER A 225 -5.28 15.46 -0.25
CA SER A 225 -6.50 15.95 -0.91
C SER A 225 -6.79 15.25 -2.24
N GLY A 226 -5.79 14.57 -2.80
CA GLY A 226 -5.94 13.74 -4.01
C GLY A 226 -7.02 12.68 -3.88
N PHE A 227 -7.22 12.10 -2.69
CA PHE A 227 -8.32 11.17 -2.42
C PHE A 227 -9.69 11.76 -2.78
N LEU A 228 -9.94 12.99 -2.37
CA LEU A 228 -11.21 13.68 -2.63
C LEU A 228 -11.31 14.25 -4.05
N LEU A 229 -10.17 14.55 -4.68
CA LEU A 229 -10.11 15.07 -6.05
C LEU A 229 -10.28 13.98 -7.11
N ARG A 230 -9.90 12.74 -6.79
CA ARG A 230 -9.90 11.59 -7.71
C ARG A 230 -11.22 11.45 -8.47
N ASP A 231 -12.33 11.50 -7.78
CA ASP A 231 -13.66 11.29 -8.33
C ASP A 231 -14.43 12.61 -8.48
N THR A 232 -13.76 13.68 -8.88
CA THR A 232 -14.39 14.99 -9.07
C THR A 232 -15.46 14.93 -10.17
N GLY A 233 -16.70 15.30 -9.81
CA GLY A 233 -17.87 15.19 -10.66
C GLY A 233 -18.58 13.84 -10.58
N MET A 234 -18.08 12.91 -9.73
CA MET A 234 -18.66 11.62 -9.40
C MET A 234 -18.64 11.41 -7.89
N GLU A 235 -19.20 12.35 -7.13
CA GLU A 235 -19.11 12.40 -5.67
C GLU A 235 -19.74 11.19 -4.99
N PHE A 236 -20.77 10.61 -5.58
CA PHE A 236 -21.44 9.43 -5.04
C PHE A 236 -20.65 8.14 -5.31
N ASP A 237 -19.93 8.07 -6.45
CA ASP A 237 -19.01 6.96 -6.71
C ASP A 237 -17.81 7.02 -5.75
N ALA A 238 -17.30 8.25 -5.47
CA ALA A 238 -16.28 8.46 -4.43
C ALA A 238 -16.74 7.94 -3.06
N PHE A 239 -17.99 8.19 -2.70
CA PHE A 239 -18.56 7.72 -1.46
C PHE A 239 -18.74 6.18 -1.46
N ALA A 240 -19.23 5.58 -2.55
CA ALA A 240 -19.34 4.12 -2.66
C ALA A 240 -17.97 3.44 -2.49
N ASN A 241 -16.91 3.97 -3.14
CA ASN A 241 -15.54 3.48 -2.96
C ASN A 241 -15.01 3.65 -1.53
N PHE A 242 -15.37 4.73 -0.83
CA PHE A 242 -15.10 4.88 0.60
C PHE A 242 -15.73 3.75 1.41
N GLY A 243 -16.99 3.38 1.12
CA GLY A 243 -17.69 2.25 1.74
C GLY A 243 -16.93 0.94 1.56
N GLN A 244 -16.56 0.60 0.33
CA GLN A 244 -15.85 -0.64 -0.01
C GLN A 244 -14.44 -0.71 0.60
N THR A 245 -13.68 0.38 0.54
CA THR A 245 -12.27 0.38 0.97
C THR A 245 -12.09 0.48 2.48
N MET A 246 -12.91 1.27 3.16
CA MET A 246 -12.72 1.62 4.57
C MET A 246 -13.72 0.96 5.51
N LEU A 247 -14.91 0.61 5.03
CA LEU A 247 -15.97 -0.03 5.81
C LEU A 247 -16.23 -1.49 5.38
N GLY A 248 -15.73 -1.91 4.22
CA GLY A 248 -16.05 -3.22 3.66
C GLY A 248 -17.56 -3.36 3.41
N ILE A 249 -18.18 -2.33 2.85
CA ILE A 249 -19.60 -2.26 2.53
C ILE A 249 -19.72 -1.78 1.08
N ASP A 250 -20.30 -2.59 0.22
CA ASP A 250 -20.71 -2.14 -1.11
C ASP A 250 -22.13 -1.57 -1.05
N ILE A 251 -22.21 -0.28 -0.85
CA ILE A 251 -23.48 0.46 -0.80
C ILE A 251 -23.89 1.06 -2.15
N SER A 252 -23.18 0.77 -3.22
CA SER A 252 -23.38 1.40 -4.53
C SER A 252 -24.80 1.24 -5.08
N CYS A 253 -25.43 0.06 -4.89
CA CYS A 253 -26.81 -0.18 -5.29
C CYS A 253 -27.81 0.76 -4.59
N ALA A 254 -27.52 1.15 -3.35
CA ALA A 254 -28.40 2.01 -2.56
C ALA A 254 -28.42 3.48 -3.06
N GLN A 255 -27.55 3.85 -3.99
CA GLN A 255 -27.64 5.16 -4.67
C GLN A 255 -28.96 5.36 -5.43
N CYS A 256 -29.51 4.30 -6.04
CA CYS A 256 -30.69 4.39 -6.91
C CYS A 256 -31.98 3.81 -6.30
N HIS A 257 -31.85 2.80 -5.43
CA HIS A 257 -32.97 2.11 -4.77
C HIS A 257 -32.48 1.43 -3.49
N ASP A 258 -33.35 0.97 -2.62
CA ASP A 258 -32.96 0.20 -1.45
C ASP A 258 -32.17 -1.05 -1.89
N HIS A 259 -31.12 -1.40 -1.16
CA HIS A 259 -30.20 -2.47 -1.54
C HIS A 259 -30.94 -3.81 -1.68
N PRO A 260 -30.78 -4.56 -2.80
CA PRO A 260 -31.62 -5.73 -3.07
C PRO A 260 -31.29 -6.95 -2.20
N PHE A 261 -30.08 -7.00 -1.63
CA PHE A 261 -29.57 -8.17 -0.89
C PHE A 261 -29.11 -7.83 0.53
N ASP A 262 -29.12 -6.54 0.89
CA ASP A 262 -28.67 -6.06 2.18
C ASP A 262 -29.68 -5.09 2.81
N GLU A 263 -29.49 -4.69 4.08
CA GLU A 263 -30.42 -3.80 4.80
C GLU A 263 -30.30 -2.31 4.42
N TRP A 264 -29.33 -1.93 3.58
CA TRP A 264 -29.07 -0.53 3.24
C TRP A 264 -30.19 0.08 2.40
N THR A 265 -30.76 1.17 2.90
CA THR A 265 -31.76 1.91 2.16
C THR A 265 -31.14 3.01 1.30
N GLN A 266 -31.88 3.49 0.31
CA GLN A 266 -31.49 4.67 -0.46
C GLN A 266 -31.27 5.88 0.45
N GLY A 267 -32.06 6.03 1.52
CA GLY A 267 -31.88 7.07 2.53
C GLY A 267 -30.55 6.97 3.28
N ASP A 268 -30.14 5.76 3.68
CA ASP A 268 -28.87 5.55 4.38
C ASP A 268 -27.67 5.93 3.51
N PHE A 269 -27.71 5.66 2.19
CA PHE A 269 -26.70 6.09 1.24
C PHE A 269 -26.52 7.62 1.25
N TYR A 270 -27.60 8.37 1.07
CA TYR A 270 -27.53 9.84 1.00
C TYR A 270 -27.22 10.48 2.35
N ASP A 271 -27.70 9.92 3.45
CA ASP A 271 -27.40 10.41 4.80
C ASP A 271 -25.91 10.26 5.13
N MET A 272 -25.30 9.14 4.76
CA MET A 272 -23.85 8.97 4.96
C MET A 272 -23.03 9.81 3.94
N ALA A 273 -23.45 9.89 2.67
CA ALA A 273 -22.82 10.75 1.67
C ALA A 273 -22.86 12.24 2.06
N ALA A 274 -23.84 12.67 2.88
CA ALA A 274 -23.97 14.05 3.36
C ALA A 274 -22.78 14.52 4.22
N PHE A 275 -21.94 13.62 4.75
CA PHE A 275 -20.67 14.02 5.38
C PHE A 275 -19.71 14.67 4.40
N PHE A 276 -19.81 14.31 3.12
CA PHE A 276 -18.97 14.85 2.02
C PHE A 276 -19.70 15.91 1.17
N GLY A 277 -21.01 16.13 1.44
CA GLY A 277 -21.88 16.95 0.62
C GLY A 277 -21.53 18.44 0.59
N ASN A 278 -20.83 18.94 1.60
CA ASN A 278 -20.31 20.31 1.63
C ASN A 278 -18.87 20.45 1.10
N THR A 279 -18.30 19.37 0.55
CA THR A 279 -16.96 19.39 -0.03
C THR A 279 -16.97 20.07 -1.39
N GLN A 280 -16.40 21.25 -1.47
CA GLN A 280 -16.21 21.96 -2.73
C GLN A 280 -14.92 21.51 -3.40
N ARG A 281 -15.04 20.99 -4.61
CA ARG A 281 -13.91 20.61 -5.46
C ARG A 281 -13.76 21.68 -6.54
N SER A 282 -12.65 22.42 -6.51
CA SER A 282 -12.33 23.43 -7.50
C SER A 282 -11.34 22.85 -8.50
N LEU A 283 -11.77 22.76 -9.75
CA LEU A 283 -10.89 22.46 -10.88
C LEU A 283 -10.56 23.80 -11.53
N GLY A 284 -9.31 24.21 -11.51
CA GLY A 284 -8.90 25.50 -12.04
C GLY A 284 -9.23 25.74 -13.51
N TYR A 285 -9.51 24.69 -14.29
CA TYR A 285 -9.82 24.78 -15.71
C TYR A 285 -10.59 23.55 -16.20
N ARG A 286 -11.67 23.76 -16.93
CA ARG A 286 -12.37 22.71 -17.70
C ARG A 286 -12.09 22.88 -19.19
N PRO A 287 -11.28 22.01 -19.84
CA PRO A 287 -11.05 22.08 -21.29
C PRO A 287 -12.34 22.04 -22.11
N ALA A 288 -13.35 21.29 -21.66
CA ALA A 288 -14.65 21.20 -22.33
C ALA A 288 -15.46 22.52 -22.32
N ALA A 289 -15.35 23.32 -21.27
CA ALA A 289 -15.98 24.64 -21.21
C ALA A 289 -15.26 25.67 -22.11
N ALA A 290 -13.95 25.50 -22.29
CA ALA A 290 -13.19 26.32 -23.25
C ALA A 290 -13.55 25.99 -24.71
N MET A 291 -13.88 24.74 -25.03
CA MET A 291 -14.40 24.35 -26.36
C MET A 291 -15.79 24.94 -26.66
N MET A 292 -16.57 25.33 -25.65
CA MET A 292 -17.89 25.93 -25.74
C MET A 292 -17.90 27.46 -25.57
N GLY A 293 -16.76 28.12 -25.56
CA GLY A 293 -16.66 29.57 -25.71
C GLY A 293 -16.77 30.40 -24.44
N GLY A 294 -16.29 29.97 -23.30
CA GLY A 294 -16.27 30.89 -22.18
C GLY A 294 -16.04 30.35 -20.79
N GLY A 295 -14.85 29.90 -20.45
CA GLY A 295 -14.47 29.63 -19.08
C GLY A 295 -13.14 30.30 -18.74
N ALA A 296 -13.17 31.37 -17.97
CA ALA A 296 -11.96 31.93 -17.41
C ALA A 296 -11.36 30.92 -16.42
N ILE A 297 -10.04 30.73 -16.46
CA ILE A 297 -9.30 29.96 -15.46
C ILE A 297 -9.60 30.62 -14.10
N GLN A 298 -10.34 29.93 -13.23
CA GLN A 298 -10.53 30.37 -11.88
C GLN A 298 -9.38 29.82 -11.04
N MET A 299 -8.58 30.70 -10.50
CA MET A 299 -7.53 30.38 -9.53
C MET A 299 -8.07 30.76 -8.14
N PRO A 300 -8.50 29.77 -7.32
CA PRO A 300 -9.26 30.05 -6.10
C PRO A 300 -8.54 30.94 -5.09
N ASN A 301 -7.21 30.98 -5.13
CA ASN A 301 -6.38 31.69 -4.17
C ASN A 301 -5.57 32.84 -4.78
N ALA A 302 -5.76 33.18 -6.05
CA ALA A 302 -5.05 34.28 -6.67
C ALA A 302 -5.85 35.59 -6.57
N PRO A 303 -5.19 36.75 -6.32
CA PRO A 303 -5.84 38.04 -6.34
C PRO A 303 -6.53 38.33 -7.69
N GLU A 304 -7.63 39.08 -7.64
CA GLU A 304 -8.32 39.50 -8.86
C GLU A 304 -7.37 40.21 -9.82
N GLY A 305 -7.36 39.80 -11.09
CA GLY A 305 -6.49 40.35 -12.12
C GLY A 305 -5.04 39.85 -12.10
N TRP A 306 -4.67 38.97 -11.17
CA TRP A 306 -3.31 38.42 -11.06
C TRP A 306 -2.83 37.78 -12.37
N LYS A 307 -3.66 36.97 -13.02
CA LYS A 307 -3.32 36.29 -14.28
C LYS A 307 -2.85 37.29 -15.34
N LYS A 308 -3.60 38.38 -15.54
CA LYS A 308 -3.25 39.41 -16.53
C LYS A 308 -1.93 40.11 -16.13
N GLN A 309 -1.71 40.41 -14.85
CA GLN A 309 -0.48 41.03 -14.39
C GLN A 309 0.72 40.10 -14.62
N PHE A 310 0.56 38.82 -14.43
CA PHE A 310 1.62 37.83 -14.70
C PHE A 310 1.87 37.64 -16.20
N GLU A 311 0.84 37.61 -17.03
CA GLU A 311 0.97 37.59 -18.50
C GLU A 311 1.71 38.85 -19.03
N ASP A 312 1.34 40.04 -18.54
CA ASP A 312 2.01 41.30 -18.89
C ASP A 312 3.49 41.30 -18.42
N TYR A 313 3.76 40.74 -17.25
CA TYR A 313 5.11 40.55 -16.71
C TYR A 313 5.94 39.59 -17.61
N ALA A 314 5.40 38.45 -17.98
CA ALA A 314 6.05 37.46 -18.84
C ALA A 314 6.45 38.06 -20.21
N VAL A 315 5.57 38.84 -20.79
CA VAL A 315 5.84 39.54 -22.06
C VAL A 315 6.94 40.60 -21.89
N LYS A 316 6.85 41.40 -20.83
CA LYS A 316 7.74 42.52 -20.61
C LYS A 316 9.16 42.11 -20.25
N GLU A 317 9.30 41.17 -19.32
CA GLU A 317 10.59 40.81 -18.74
C GLU A 317 11.25 39.61 -19.47
N HIS A 318 10.46 38.71 -20.05
CA HIS A 318 10.95 37.46 -20.68
C HIS A 318 10.62 37.36 -22.18
N GLY A 319 9.83 38.27 -22.74
CA GLY A 319 9.44 38.22 -24.16
C GLY A 319 8.50 37.05 -24.51
N VAL A 320 7.89 36.42 -23.51
CA VAL A 320 7.05 35.24 -23.67
C VAL A 320 5.58 35.61 -23.60
N VAL A 321 4.84 35.24 -24.65
CA VAL A 321 3.39 35.46 -24.72
C VAL A 321 2.70 34.20 -24.18
N LEU A 322 2.20 34.25 -22.94
CA LEU A 322 1.40 33.19 -22.35
C LEU A 322 -0.05 33.32 -22.83
N ARG A 323 -0.44 32.50 -23.80
CA ARG A 323 -1.84 32.47 -24.30
C ARG A 323 -2.48 31.13 -23.99
N ASP A 324 -3.77 31.14 -23.67
CA ASP A 324 -4.58 30.01 -23.18
C ASP A 324 -4.51 28.72 -24.02
N GLN A 325 -4.10 28.81 -25.32
CA GLN A 325 -4.04 27.64 -26.19
C GLN A 325 -2.66 27.36 -26.80
N SER A 326 -1.70 28.26 -26.70
CA SER A 326 -0.39 28.12 -27.34
C SER A 326 0.72 27.65 -26.36
N ASP A 327 0.55 27.87 -25.07
CA ASP A 327 1.49 27.38 -24.07
C ASP A 327 0.83 26.34 -23.17
N ARG A 328 0.84 25.10 -23.63
CA ARG A 328 0.31 23.96 -22.86
C ARG A 328 0.96 23.82 -21.49
N GLN A 329 2.23 24.17 -21.37
CA GLN A 329 2.99 24.03 -20.12
C GLN A 329 2.53 25.03 -19.07
N PHE A 330 2.29 26.28 -19.47
CA PHE A 330 1.75 27.28 -18.56
C PHE A 330 0.33 26.91 -18.11
N ASN A 331 -0.50 26.42 -19.02
CA ASN A 331 -1.84 25.96 -18.68
C ASN A 331 -1.83 24.80 -17.69
N TYR A 332 -0.94 23.82 -17.86
CA TYR A 332 -0.80 22.72 -16.90
C TYR A 332 -0.27 23.19 -15.53
N PHE A 333 0.67 24.14 -15.52
CA PHE A 333 1.14 24.75 -14.28
C PHE A 333 0.00 25.44 -13.52
N VAL A 334 -0.78 26.27 -14.23
CA VAL A 334 -1.94 26.97 -13.64
C VAL A 334 -3.02 25.99 -13.20
N GLN A 335 -3.28 24.94 -13.97
CA GLN A 335 -4.20 23.87 -13.58
C GLN A 335 -3.77 23.18 -12.28
N ALA A 336 -2.51 22.81 -12.19
CA ALA A 336 -1.97 22.18 -10.99
C ALA A 336 -2.17 23.05 -9.75
N LEU A 337 -2.07 24.37 -9.89
CA LEU A 337 -2.33 25.32 -8.82
C LEU A 337 -3.82 25.53 -8.51
N GLY A 338 -4.70 25.16 -9.45
CA GLY A 338 -6.15 25.32 -9.30
C GLY A 338 -6.89 24.16 -8.64
N TRP A 339 -6.26 22.99 -8.51
CA TRP A 339 -6.89 21.79 -7.94
C TRP A 339 -6.96 21.87 -6.41
N ASN A 340 -8.10 22.29 -5.92
CA ASN A 340 -8.28 22.65 -4.51
C ASN A 340 -9.52 21.99 -3.92
N ILE A 341 -9.40 21.56 -2.66
CA ILE A 341 -10.48 21.09 -1.81
C ILE A 341 -10.75 22.11 -0.71
N ALA A 342 -12.01 22.47 -0.54
CA ALA A 342 -12.48 23.32 0.56
C ALA A 342 -13.83 22.83 1.08
N ASP A 343 -14.15 23.14 2.33
CA ASP A 343 -15.50 22.97 2.85
C ASP A 343 -16.32 24.23 2.58
N ASN A 344 -17.53 24.04 2.05
CA ASN A 344 -18.46 25.13 1.75
C ASN A 344 -19.82 24.83 2.39
N GLU A 345 -20.10 25.52 3.49
CA GLU A 345 -21.33 25.32 4.27
C GLU A 345 -22.64 25.64 3.50
N THR A 346 -22.55 26.24 2.32
CA THR A 346 -23.72 26.48 1.47
C THR A 346 -24.07 25.32 0.56
N LEU A 347 -23.19 24.31 0.47
CA LEU A 347 -23.42 23.08 -0.30
C LEU A 347 -24.10 22.03 0.58
N GLU A 348 -25.10 21.37 0.02
CA GLU A 348 -25.85 20.31 0.66
C GLU A 348 -26.02 19.12 -0.26
N THR A 349 -26.05 17.92 0.32
CA THR A 349 -26.50 16.72 -0.39
C THR A 349 -28.01 16.72 -0.44
N VAL A 350 -28.58 16.62 -1.65
CA VAL A 350 -30.01 16.63 -1.87
C VAL A 350 -30.45 15.27 -2.40
N LEU A 351 -31.54 14.73 -1.85
CA LEU A 351 -32.15 13.50 -2.36
C LEU A 351 -32.57 13.66 -3.84
N PRO A 352 -32.38 12.65 -4.70
CA PRO A 352 -32.71 12.76 -6.11
C PRO A 352 -34.19 13.07 -6.36
N HIS A 353 -34.49 13.64 -7.52
CA HIS A 353 -35.85 14.03 -7.89
C HIS A 353 -36.81 12.83 -8.03
N ASP A 354 -36.27 11.64 -8.22
CA ASP A 354 -36.97 10.36 -8.33
C ASP A 354 -36.79 9.45 -7.09
N PHE A 355 -36.38 10.04 -5.96
CA PHE A 355 -36.20 9.33 -4.71
C PHE A 355 -37.46 8.53 -4.31
N ARG A 356 -37.29 7.23 -4.01
CA ARG A 356 -38.38 6.31 -3.64
C ARG A 356 -38.13 5.58 -2.32
N GLY A 357 -36.94 5.77 -1.74
CA GLY A 357 -36.55 5.13 -0.48
C GLY A 357 -37.37 5.62 0.73
N SER A 358 -37.24 4.94 1.85
CA SER A 358 -37.78 5.37 3.13
C SER A 358 -36.96 6.50 3.75
N GLY A 359 -37.61 7.37 4.55
CA GLY A 359 -36.90 8.36 5.35
C GLY A 359 -36.81 9.77 4.77
N GLY A 360 -37.32 10.03 3.54
CA GLY A 360 -37.30 11.35 2.91
C GLY A 360 -38.24 11.47 1.74
N LYS A 361 -38.24 12.63 1.10
CA LYS A 361 -38.96 12.91 -0.14
C LYS A 361 -37.98 13.43 -1.21
N PRO A 362 -38.34 13.33 -2.50
CA PRO A 362 -37.56 13.97 -3.57
C PRO A 362 -37.22 15.41 -3.24
N ASN A 363 -35.93 15.77 -3.44
CA ASN A 363 -35.35 17.09 -3.18
C ASN A 363 -35.24 17.50 -1.68
N ASP A 364 -35.52 16.63 -0.72
CA ASP A 364 -35.20 16.90 0.68
C ASP A 364 -33.66 16.93 0.87
N VAL A 365 -33.18 17.72 1.82
CA VAL A 365 -31.76 17.78 2.18
C VAL A 365 -31.43 16.58 3.08
N ALA A 366 -30.50 15.75 2.64
CA ALA A 366 -29.95 14.64 3.42
C ALA A 366 -29.12 15.16 4.59
N ARG A 367 -29.17 14.48 5.74
CA ARG A 367 -28.45 14.88 6.94
C ARG A 367 -27.35 13.89 7.28
N PRO A 368 -26.13 14.37 7.65
CA PRO A 368 -25.03 13.48 8.01
C PRO A 368 -25.43 12.48 9.09
N LYS A 369 -25.43 11.19 8.74
CA LYS A 369 -25.74 10.07 9.63
C LYS A 369 -24.83 8.88 9.28
N THR A 370 -24.20 8.28 10.28
CA THR A 370 -23.33 7.11 10.10
C THR A 370 -24.15 5.84 9.85
N LEU A 371 -23.64 4.95 9.01
CA LEU A 371 -24.30 3.69 8.66
C LEU A 371 -24.34 2.70 9.83
N ILE A 372 -23.27 2.67 10.63
CA ILE A 372 -23.03 1.65 11.66
C ILE A 372 -22.41 2.27 12.91
N GLY A 373 -22.48 1.53 14.02
CA GLY A 373 -21.83 1.93 15.27
C GLY A 373 -22.40 3.20 15.91
N ASN A 374 -21.55 3.94 16.60
CA ASN A 374 -21.92 5.20 17.25
C ASN A 374 -22.05 6.33 16.22
N ALA A 375 -22.93 7.31 16.51
CA ALA A 375 -23.08 8.45 15.62
C ALA A 375 -21.85 9.37 15.63
N ALA A 376 -21.40 9.81 14.45
CA ALA A 376 -20.35 10.83 14.33
C ALA A 376 -20.83 12.17 14.90
N LYS A 377 -19.93 12.85 15.63
CA LYS A 377 -20.24 14.13 16.34
C LYS A 377 -19.76 15.32 15.52
N VAL A 378 -20.65 15.96 14.80
CA VAL A 378 -20.33 17.14 13.96
C VAL A 378 -20.11 18.42 14.77
N GLY A 379 -20.58 18.52 16.00
CA GLY A 379 -20.55 19.76 16.79
C GLY A 379 -19.16 20.40 16.92
N GLY A 380 -18.97 21.58 16.30
CA GLY A 380 -17.73 22.36 16.36
C GLY A 380 -16.62 21.90 15.40
N LYS A 381 -16.89 20.95 14.51
CA LYS A 381 -15.97 20.39 13.50
C LYS A 381 -16.62 20.44 12.12
N THR A 382 -15.81 20.30 11.08
CA THR A 382 -16.33 20.06 9.73
C THR A 382 -16.98 18.67 9.66
N ARG A 383 -17.85 18.45 8.68
CA ARG A 383 -18.50 17.13 8.45
C ARG A 383 -17.45 16.05 8.17
N ARG A 384 -16.40 16.38 7.43
CA ARG A 384 -15.32 15.44 7.08
C ARG A 384 -14.44 15.11 8.29
N GLU A 385 -14.13 16.06 9.17
CA GLU A 385 -13.45 15.79 10.44
C GLU A 385 -14.28 14.87 11.34
N ALA A 386 -15.60 15.09 11.40
CA ALA A 386 -16.47 14.26 12.22
C ALA A 386 -16.52 12.81 11.72
N VAL A 387 -16.60 12.58 10.40
CA VAL A 387 -16.60 11.21 9.85
C VAL A 387 -15.22 10.56 9.94
N ALA A 388 -14.13 11.31 9.79
CA ALA A 388 -12.78 10.79 9.94
C ALA A 388 -12.53 10.30 11.39
N GLU A 389 -12.89 11.09 12.39
CA GLU A 389 -12.79 10.68 13.79
C GLU A 389 -13.68 9.47 14.10
N TRP A 390 -14.94 9.45 13.62
CA TRP A 390 -15.81 8.31 13.79
C TRP A 390 -15.23 7.03 13.16
N LEU A 391 -14.67 7.16 11.95
CA LEU A 391 -14.12 6.03 11.23
C LEU A 391 -12.92 5.43 11.97
N THR A 392 -12.00 6.29 12.40
CA THR A 392 -10.72 5.88 13.03
C THR A 392 -10.82 5.66 14.54
N ASP A 393 -12.00 5.85 15.13
CA ASP A 393 -12.26 5.56 16.54
C ASP A 393 -12.12 4.05 16.81
N ARG A 394 -11.54 3.69 17.94
CA ARG A 394 -11.38 2.29 18.37
C ARG A 394 -12.70 1.57 18.58
N GLU A 395 -13.77 2.30 18.85
CA GLU A 395 -15.13 1.76 18.97
C GLU A 395 -15.83 1.56 17.61
N ASN A 396 -15.21 2.02 16.51
CA ASN A 396 -15.74 1.74 15.17
C ASN A 396 -15.63 0.24 14.88
N PRO A 397 -16.73 -0.46 14.58
CA PRO A 397 -16.72 -1.92 14.48
C PRO A 397 -16.10 -2.43 13.18
N ARG A 398 -15.85 -1.56 12.20
CA ARG A 398 -15.45 -1.95 10.84
C ARG A 398 -14.02 -1.59 10.47
N PHE A 399 -13.56 -0.40 10.77
CA PHE A 399 -12.29 0.11 10.24
C PHE A 399 -11.09 -0.80 10.51
N ALA A 400 -10.88 -1.18 11.79
CA ALA A 400 -9.80 -2.09 12.15
C ALA A 400 -10.02 -3.51 11.58
N LEU A 401 -11.27 -3.97 11.53
CA LEU A 401 -11.62 -5.28 10.97
C LEU A 401 -11.31 -5.36 9.49
N VAL A 402 -11.69 -4.35 8.71
CA VAL A 402 -11.48 -4.31 7.26
C VAL A 402 -9.99 -4.36 6.93
N ILE A 403 -9.19 -3.47 7.52
CA ILE A 403 -7.77 -3.45 7.20
C ILE A 403 -7.04 -4.70 7.72
N ALA A 404 -7.41 -5.25 8.88
CA ALA A 404 -6.83 -6.49 9.40
C ALA A 404 -7.14 -7.68 8.47
N ASN A 405 -8.40 -7.79 8.00
CA ASN A 405 -8.80 -8.86 7.08
C ASN A 405 -8.15 -8.72 5.68
N ARG A 406 -7.97 -7.50 5.18
CA ARG A 406 -7.23 -7.23 3.94
C ARG A 406 -5.75 -7.59 4.04
N MET A 407 -5.11 -7.29 5.17
CA MET A 407 -3.71 -7.68 5.42
C MET A 407 -3.57 -9.19 5.61
N TRP A 408 -4.58 -9.84 6.20
CA TRP A 408 -4.66 -11.28 6.26
C TRP A 408 -4.75 -11.91 4.86
N ASP A 409 -5.69 -11.44 4.03
CA ASP A 409 -5.84 -11.87 2.65
C ASP A 409 -4.53 -11.77 1.87
N ARG A 410 -3.83 -10.65 2.03
CA ARG A 410 -2.52 -10.44 1.41
C ARG A 410 -1.48 -11.48 1.83
N ALA A 411 -1.44 -11.87 3.12
CA ALA A 411 -0.48 -12.87 3.63
C ALA A 411 -0.84 -14.30 3.24
N PHE A 412 -2.13 -14.65 3.31
CA PHE A 412 -2.59 -16.04 3.16
C PHE A 412 -3.20 -16.35 1.78
N GLY A 413 -3.43 -15.34 0.94
CA GLY A 413 -4.07 -15.47 -0.37
C GLY A 413 -5.59 -15.68 -0.31
N ARG A 414 -6.19 -15.58 0.89
CA ARG A 414 -7.63 -15.63 1.11
C ARG A 414 -8.00 -14.90 2.40
N PRO A 415 -9.06 -14.07 2.40
CA PRO A 415 -9.50 -13.37 3.62
C PRO A 415 -10.14 -14.33 4.61
N LEU A 416 -10.14 -13.97 5.91
CA LEU A 416 -10.89 -14.70 6.94
C LEU A 416 -12.39 -14.64 6.71
N VAL A 417 -12.88 -13.54 6.18
CA VAL A 417 -14.26 -13.35 5.72
C VAL A 417 -14.22 -12.58 4.39
N GLY A 418 -14.86 -13.11 3.38
CA GLY A 418 -14.90 -12.51 2.05
C GLY A 418 -16.33 -12.16 1.59
N PRO A 419 -16.43 -11.34 0.56
CA PRO A 419 -15.37 -10.56 -0.08
C PRO A 419 -14.89 -9.39 0.79
N VAL A 420 -13.62 -8.95 0.64
CA VAL A 420 -13.05 -7.86 1.47
C VAL A 420 -13.68 -6.48 1.21
N THR A 421 -14.37 -6.33 0.09
CA THR A 421 -15.07 -5.10 -0.32
C THR A 421 -16.51 -5.04 0.17
N ASP A 422 -17.08 -6.20 0.55
CA ASP A 422 -18.49 -6.30 0.93
C ASP A 422 -18.72 -7.42 1.95
N PHE A 423 -18.61 -7.10 3.22
CA PHE A 423 -18.88 -8.05 4.29
C PHE A 423 -20.40 -8.22 4.50
N ALA A 424 -20.88 -9.44 4.51
CA ALA A 424 -22.27 -9.73 4.82
C ALA A 424 -22.69 -9.16 6.18
N ASP A 425 -23.94 -8.71 6.30
CA ASP A 425 -24.50 -8.06 7.50
C ASP A 425 -24.33 -8.89 8.79
N SER A 426 -24.47 -10.22 8.71
CA SER A 426 -24.24 -11.13 9.84
C SER A 426 -22.84 -10.99 10.44
N SER A 427 -21.83 -10.60 9.64
CA SER A 427 -20.45 -10.35 10.07
C SER A 427 -20.27 -8.98 10.73
N ILE A 428 -21.17 -8.01 10.46
CA ILE A 428 -21.11 -6.66 11.06
C ILE A 428 -21.45 -6.71 12.55
N ARG A 429 -22.42 -7.52 12.91
CA ARG A 429 -23.00 -7.55 14.27
C ARG A 429 -22.22 -8.47 15.22
N GLY A 430 -21.12 -9.03 14.81
CA GLY A 430 -20.27 -9.90 15.62
C GLY A 430 -20.84 -11.30 15.88
N ALA A 431 -22.06 -11.59 15.45
CA ALA A 431 -22.64 -12.92 15.52
C ALA A 431 -22.13 -13.75 14.33
N GLY A 432 -21.20 -14.66 14.59
CA GLY A 432 -20.65 -15.54 13.55
C GLY A 432 -19.31 -15.12 12.96
N GLN A 433 -18.68 -14.04 13.42
CA GLN A 433 -17.31 -13.73 13.02
C GLN A 433 -16.35 -14.80 13.55
N PRO A 434 -15.42 -15.30 12.72
CA PRO A 434 -14.37 -16.19 13.19
C PRO A 434 -13.60 -15.56 14.36
N GLU A 435 -13.31 -16.35 15.41
CA GLU A 435 -12.54 -15.85 16.56
C GLU A 435 -11.18 -15.30 16.14
N ALA A 436 -10.58 -15.90 15.12
CA ALA A 436 -9.34 -15.40 14.52
C ALA A 436 -9.50 -13.97 13.98
N LEU A 437 -10.60 -13.63 13.28
CA LEU A 437 -10.85 -12.28 12.78
C LEU A 437 -11.03 -11.27 13.92
N GLN A 438 -11.77 -11.65 14.96
CA GLN A 438 -11.92 -10.80 16.15
C GLN A 438 -10.58 -10.52 16.83
N PHE A 439 -9.72 -11.55 16.89
CA PHE A 439 -8.40 -11.41 17.49
C PHE A 439 -7.49 -10.51 16.66
N VAL A 440 -7.35 -10.74 15.36
CA VAL A 440 -6.48 -9.91 14.51
C VAL A 440 -6.98 -8.48 14.38
N THR A 441 -8.30 -8.24 14.47
CA THR A 441 -8.87 -6.89 14.58
C THR A 441 -8.36 -6.16 15.83
N LYS A 442 -8.35 -6.83 16.99
CA LYS A 442 -7.80 -6.27 18.23
C LYS A 442 -6.29 -6.07 18.16
N GLU A 443 -5.57 -6.96 17.50
CA GLU A 443 -4.14 -6.80 17.26
C GLU A 443 -3.82 -5.60 16.38
N MET A 444 -4.58 -5.37 15.30
CA MET A 444 -4.44 -4.16 14.47
C MET A 444 -4.62 -2.88 15.31
N GLN A 445 -5.61 -2.85 16.20
CA GLN A 445 -5.81 -1.73 17.14
C GLN A 445 -4.68 -1.64 18.18
N ARG A 446 -4.17 -2.78 18.66
CA ARG A 446 -3.08 -2.84 19.65
C ARG A 446 -1.79 -2.25 19.09
N VAL A 447 -1.45 -2.63 17.86
CA VAL A 447 -0.26 -2.08 17.17
C VAL A 447 -0.49 -0.67 16.61
N ASN A 448 -1.60 -0.02 16.98
CA ASN A 448 -1.95 1.34 16.53
C ASN A 448 -1.90 1.50 15.00
N TYR A 449 -2.42 0.51 14.28
CA TYR A 449 -2.44 0.48 12.81
C TYR A 449 -1.06 0.54 12.15
N ASP A 450 0.00 0.15 12.85
CA ASP A 450 1.30 -0.12 12.28
C ASP A 450 1.23 -1.38 11.41
N LEU A 451 1.17 -1.17 10.09
CA LEU A 451 1.01 -2.26 9.13
C LEU A 451 2.24 -3.18 9.10
N ARG A 452 3.43 -2.65 9.32
CA ARG A 452 4.67 -3.42 9.35
C ARG A 452 4.69 -4.41 10.52
N GLU A 453 4.38 -3.92 11.72
CA GLU A 453 4.29 -4.77 12.91
C GLU A 453 3.15 -5.78 12.80
N PHE A 454 2.01 -5.38 12.23
CA PHE A 454 0.89 -6.30 12.01
C PHE A 454 1.27 -7.43 11.03
N MET A 455 1.91 -7.11 9.91
CA MET A 455 2.37 -8.12 8.95
C MET A 455 3.45 -9.02 9.56
N ARG A 456 4.33 -8.47 10.41
CA ARG A 456 5.31 -9.23 11.18
C ARG A 456 4.66 -10.32 12.03
N ILE A 457 3.54 -10.01 12.69
CA ILE A 457 2.77 -10.99 13.46
C ILE A 457 2.29 -12.13 12.55
N LEU A 458 1.68 -11.79 11.39
CA LEU A 458 1.13 -12.78 10.47
C LEU A 458 2.21 -13.70 9.88
N TYR A 459 3.33 -13.15 9.43
CA TYR A 459 4.42 -13.94 8.83
C TYR A 459 5.14 -14.86 9.81
N ASN A 460 5.05 -14.57 11.12
CA ASN A 460 5.60 -15.41 12.18
C ASN A 460 4.63 -16.50 12.68
N THR A 461 3.43 -16.62 12.10
CA THR A 461 2.52 -17.74 12.44
C THR A 461 2.99 -19.05 11.82
N ARG A 462 2.71 -20.17 12.50
CA ARG A 462 2.92 -21.50 11.95
C ARG A 462 2.07 -21.73 10.70
N ALA A 463 0.84 -21.23 10.71
CA ALA A 463 -0.06 -21.31 9.57
C ALA A 463 0.57 -20.70 8.30
N TYR A 464 1.17 -19.51 8.39
CA TYR A 464 1.84 -18.89 7.25
C TYR A 464 3.09 -19.68 6.80
N GLN A 465 3.83 -20.24 7.75
CA GLN A 465 5.07 -20.98 7.48
C GLN A 465 4.83 -22.46 7.14
N SER A 466 3.59 -22.86 6.89
CA SER A 466 3.23 -24.20 6.39
C SER A 466 3.19 -24.23 4.88
N ILE A 467 3.28 -25.42 4.29
CA ILE A 467 3.12 -25.65 2.82
C ILE A 467 1.75 -25.11 2.39
N ALA A 468 1.71 -24.45 1.23
CA ALA A 468 0.48 -23.92 0.68
C ALA A 468 -0.51 -25.04 0.32
N THR A 469 -1.80 -24.76 0.44
CA THR A 469 -2.87 -25.65 -0.02
C THR A 469 -3.04 -25.49 -1.52
N GLU A 470 -2.88 -26.57 -2.25
CA GLU A 470 -2.94 -26.57 -3.72
C GLU A 470 -4.38 -26.53 -4.27
N GLU A 471 -5.33 -27.14 -3.53
CA GLU A 471 -6.74 -27.07 -3.91
C GLU A 471 -7.26 -25.67 -3.63
N GLU A 472 -7.70 -24.99 -4.69
CA GLU A 472 -8.40 -23.71 -4.54
C GLU A 472 -9.74 -23.96 -3.84
N PRO A 473 -9.97 -23.38 -2.65
CA PRO A 473 -11.23 -23.58 -1.97
C PRO A 473 -12.38 -22.95 -2.76
N ASP A 474 -13.49 -23.66 -2.88
CA ASP A 474 -14.69 -23.15 -3.56
C ASP A 474 -15.05 -21.74 -3.09
N TRP A 475 -15.46 -20.89 -4.02
CA TRP A 475 -15.93 -19.53 -3.70
C TRP A 475 -17.08 -19.59 -2.70
N GLY A 476 -16.95 -18.85 -1.60
CA GLY A 476 -17.96 -18.82 -0.53
C GLY A 476 -17.91 -19.99 0.46
N SER A 477 -17.01 -20.96 0.28
CA SER A 477 -16.77 -22.02 1.27
C SER A 477 -15.90 -21.48 2.43
N ASP A 478 -16.12 -22.00 3.63
CA ASP A 478 -15.23 -21.73 4.77
C ASP A 478 -13.88 -22.41 4.53
N TYR A 479 -12.81 -21.65 4.70
CA TYR A 479 -11.45 -22.14 4.62
C TYR A 479 -10.82 -22.19 6.03
N ALA A 480 -10.30 -23.36 6.40
CA ALA A 480 -9.82 -23.58 7.75
C ALA A 480 -8.37 -23.14 8.00
N PHE A 481 -7.67 -22.66 6.97
CA PHE A 481 -6.28 -22.17 7.03
C PHE A 481 -5.28 -23.23 7.52
N GLN A 482 -5.26 -24.38 6.88
CA GLN A 482 -4.21 -25.40 7.07
C GLN A 482 -2.81 -24.85 6.74
N GLY A 483 -2.73 -23.94 5.81
CA GLY A 483 -1.62 -23.14 5.33
C GLY A 483 -2.14 -21.97 4.49
N PRO A 484 -1.30 -21.19 3.85
CA PRO A 484 -1.72 -20.24 2.82
C PRO A 484 -2.30 -20.98 1.61
N VAL A 485 -3.07 -20.29 0.78
CA VAL A 485 -3.50 -20.82 -0.52
C VAL A 485 -2.35 -20.68 -1.52
N LEU A 486 -2.11 -21.70 -2.33
CA LEU A 486 -1.20 -21.59 -3.47
C LEU A 486 -1.70 -20.50 -4.40
N ARG A 487 -0.87 -19.51 -4.67
CA ARG A 487 -1.29 -18.36 -5.47
C ARG A 487 -0.26 -18.00 -6.52
N ARG A 488 -0.75 -17.43 -7.60
CA ARG A 488 0.10 -16.89 -8.65
C ARG A 488 0.68 -15.55 -8.22
N MET A 489 1.89 -15.24 -8.70
CA MET A 489 2.46 -13.89 -8.59
C MET A 489 1.53 -12.86 -9.22
N ARG A 490 1.39 -11.71 -8.57
CA ARG A 490 0.80 -10.53 -9.19
C ARG A 490 1.68 -10.02 -10.33
N ALA A 491 1.09 -9.25 -11.22
CA ALA A 491 1.82 -8.64 -12.34
C ALA A 491 3.08 -7.89 -11.88
N GLU A 492 2.96 -7.13 -10.78
CA GLU A 492 4.06 -6.35 -10.21
C GLU A 492 5.16 -7.25 -9.62
N GLN A 493 4.80 -8.39 -9.02
CA GLN A 493 5.79 -9.35 -8.49
C GLN A 493 6.56 -10.06 -9.62
N ALA A 494 5.85 -10.44 -10.67
CA ALA A 494 6.47 -11.03 -11.85
C ALA A 494 7.41 -10.03 -12.53
N TRP A 495 6.95 -8.79 -12.73
CA TRP A 495 7.75 -7.71 -13.30
C TRP A 495 9.00 -7.42 -12.45
N ASP A 496 8.86 -7.18 -11.15
CA ASP A 496 9.96 -6.87 -10.25
C ASP A 496 10.99 -8.01 -10.18
N SER A 497 10.52 -9.27 -10.25
CA SER A 497 11.39 -10.44 -10.32
C SER A 497 12.18 -10.50 -11.63
N MET A 498 11.56 -10.17 -12.75
CA MET A 498 12.23 -10.13 -14.05
C MET A 498 13.22 -8.97 -14.14
N MET A 499 12.87 -7.81 -13.59
CA MET A 499 13.80 -6.67 -13.50
C MET A 499 15.01 -6.99 -12.62
N LEU A 500 14.82 -7.76 -11.54
CA LEU A 500 15.91 -8.28 -10.74
C LEU A 500 16.86 -9.17 -11.54
N LEU A 501 16.32 -10.10 -12.34
CA LEU A 501 17.11 -10.99 -13.19
C LEU A 501 17.92 -10.23 -14.25
N GLN A 502 17.40 -9.10 -14.74
CA GLN A 502 18.06 -8.27 -15.75
C GLN A 502 19.13 -7.35 -15.15
N HIS A 503 18.87 -6.76 -13.97
CA HIS A 503 19.66 -5.65 -13.41
C HIS A 503 20.36 -6.02 -12.09
N GLY A 504 20.06 -7.20 -11.52
CA GLY A 504 20.52 -7.54 -10.18
C GLY A 504 19.89 -6.64 -9.10
N LYS A 505 20.48 -6.62 -7.92
CA LYS A 505 19.98 -5.90 -6.75
C LYS A 505 19.91 -4.37 -6.90
N GLU A 506 20.61 -3.81 -7.89
CA GLU A 506 20.58 -2.38 -8.19
C GLU A 506 19.17 -1.85 -8.47
N ILE A 507 18.24 -2.74 -8.89
CA ILE A 507 16.85 -2.38 -9.15
C ILE A 507 16.12 -1.85 -7.90
N ASP A 508 16.53 -2.28 -6.71
CA ASP A 508 15.93 -1.82 -5.45
C ASP A 508 16.29 -0.37 -5.09
N GLU A 509 17.39 0.15 -5.67
CA GLU A 509 17.88 1.51 -5.45
C GLU A 509 17.40 2.49 -6.52
N LYS A 510 16.96 1.98 -7.67
CA LYS A 510 16.45 2.81 -8.76
C LYS A 510 15.11 3.40 -8.41
N THR A 511 15.02 4.71 -8.46
CA THR A 511 13.78 5.46 -8.25
C THR A 511 13.27 6.04 -9.56
N GLY A 512 11.96 6.08 -9.69
CA GLY A 512 11.25 6.77 -10.77
C GLY A 512 11.47 8.28 -10.72
N ALA A 513 10.69 9.02 -11.51
CA ALA A 513 10.84 10.46 -11.58
C ALA A 513 10.83 11.12 -10.19
N ASP A 514 11.89 11.83 -9.89
CA ASP A 514 12.04 12.66 -8.70
C ASP A 514 10.84 13.56 -8.48
N GLY A 515 10.29 13.55 -7.26
CA GLY A 515 9.23 14.46 -6.83
C GLY A 515 9.62 15.95 -6.79
N SER A 516 10.81 16.33 -7.28
CA SER A 516 11.25 17.72 -7.39
C SER A 516 10.29 18.60 -8.19
N PHE A 517 9.56 17.98 -9.12
CA PHE A 517 8.48 18.60 -9.86
C PHE A 517 7.40 19.23 -8.95
N TYR A 518 7.07 18.59 -7.85
CA TYR A 518 6.02 19.06 -6.93
C TYR A 518 6.49 20.16 -6.00
N LYS A 519 7.76 20.15 -5.60
CA LYS A 519 8.35 21.20 -4.77
C LYS A 519 8.25 22.58 -5.44
N ALA A 520 8.38 22.61 -6.78
CA ALA A 520 8.22 23.85 -7.52
C ALA A 520 6.78 24.39 -7.51
N VAL A 521 5.77 23.52 -7.33
CA VAL A 521 4.34 23.91 -7.25
C VAL A 521 3.89 24.10 -5.78
N LEU A 522 4.51 23.37 -4.85
CA LEU A 522 4.13 23.36 -3.44
C LEU A 522 4.25 24.71 -2.76
N ASP A 523 5.21 25.55 -3.17
CA ASP A 523 5.53 26.80 -2.48
C ASP A 523 4.94 28.05 -3.16
N VAL A 524 4.05 27.89 -4.15
CA VAL A 524 3.47 29.05 -4.85
C VAL A 524 2.30 29.62 -4.07
N ASP A 525 2.47 30.80 -3.51
CA ASP A 525 1.42 31.63 -2.92
C ASP A 525 1.25 32.95 -3.70
N PHE A 526 0.18 33.04 -4.47
CA PHE A 526 -0.12 34.20 -5.32
C PHE A 526 -0.41 35.48 -4.53
N ASN A 527 -0.70 35.40 -3.24
CA ASN A 527 -0.97 36.56 -2.39
C ASN A 527 0.30 37.21 -1.86
N THR A 528 1.39 36.44 -1.73
CA THR A 528 2.63 36.91 -1.11
C THR A 528 3.83 36.90 -2.05
N MET A 529 3.79 36.12 -3.14
CA MET A 529 4.90 36.03 -4.09
C MET A 529 4.86 37.15 -5.15
N THR A 530 6.05 37.62 -5.52
CA THR A 530 6.23 38.49 -6.70
C THR A 530 6.07 37.70 -7.99
N ASN A 531 5.71 38.38 -9.10
CA ASN A 531 5.63 37.75 -10.41
C ASN A 531 6.96 37.08 -10.84
N GLU A 532 8.09 37.64 -10.44
CA GLU A 532 9.43 37.07 -10.67
C GLU A 532 9.56 35.70 -9.96
N LYS A 533 9.16 35.60 -8.70
CA LYS A 533 9.19 34.33 -7.95
C LYS A 533 8.27 33.28 -8.56
N VAL A 534 7.06 33.66 -8.96
CA VAL A 534 6.14 32.74 -9.64
C VAL A 534 6.70 32.30 -10.99
N TRP A 535 7.42 33.18 -11.69
CA TRP A 535 8.10 32.81 -12.93
C TRP A 535 9.23 31.79 -12.69
N GLU A 536 10.02 31.96 -11.63
CA GLU A 536 11.03 30.98 -11.24
C GLU A 536 10.42 29.58 -10.99
N HIS A 537 9.28 29.54 -10.27
CA HIS A 537 8.54 28.29 -10.05
C HIS A 537 8.00 27.69 -11.33
N PHE A 538 7.47 28.51 -12.24
CA PHE A 538 7.00 28.05 -13.55
C PHE A 538 8.15 27.46 -14.40
N GLU A 539 9.30 28.12 -14.45
CA GLU A 539 10.46 27.60 -15.19
C GLU A 539 11.00 26.29 -14.55
N ALA A 540 11.05 26.22 -13.23
CA ALA A 540 11.44 24.99 -12.54
C ALA A 540 10.45 23.84 -12.85
N TRP A 541 9.14 24.14 -12.83
CA TRP A 541 8.11 23.19 -13.22
C TRP A 541 8.24 22.75 -14.69
N LYS A 542 8.50 23.68 -15.58
CA LYS A 542 8.70 23.42 -17.01
C LYS A 542 9.90 22.52 -17.28
N GLN A 543 11.03 22.74 -16.59
CA GLN A 543 12.22 21.90 -16.69
C GLN A 543 11.97 20.48 -16.17
N ALA A 544 11.30 20.34 -15.02
CA ALA A 544 10.98 19.07 -14.43
C ALA A 544 9.93 18.29 -15.25
N SER A 545 8.90 18.97 -15.77
CA SER A 545 7.85 18.38 -16.61
C SER A 545 8.35 18.04 -18.02
N GLY A 546 9.28 18.82 -18.57
CA GLY A 546 9.85 18.59 -19.90
C GLY A 546 10.63 17.29 -20.01
N ARG A 547 11.32 16.87 -18.95
CA ARG A 547 11.98 15.56 -18.88
C ARG A 547 10.99 14.39 -18.94
N ARG A 548 9.81 14.56 -18.37
CA ARG A 548 8.75 13.54 -18.32
C ARG A 548 7.87 13.51 -19.59
N MET A 549 7.58 14.67 -20.17
CA MET A 549 6.83 14.76 -21.44
C MET A 549 7.64 14.22 -22.63
N GLY A 550 8.96 14.35 -22.62
CA GLY A 550 9.83 13.78 -23.65
C GLY A 550 9.67 12.25 -23.74
N ASN A 551 9.52 11.60 -22.62
CA ASN A 551 9.35 10.13 -22.55
C ASN A 551 7.91 9.66 -22.83
N ALA A 552 6.90 10.46 -22.48
CA ALA A 552 5.48 10.14 -22.72
C ALA A 552 5.01 10.48 -24.15
N VAL A 553 5.56 11.52 -24.76
CA VAL A 553 5.19 11.95 -26.13
C VAL A 553 5.75 11.00 -27.19
N LEU A 554 6.88 10.35 -26.93
CA LEU A 554 7.44 9.33 -27.84
C LEU A 554 6.60 8.04 -27.87
N ALA A 555 5.75 7.80 -26.86
CA ALA A 555 4.82 6.67 -26.84
C ALA A 555 3.48 6.95 -27.57
N SER A 556 3.13 8.20 -27.89
CA SER A 556 1.81 8.57 -28.42
C SER A 556 1.76 8.82 -29.93
N GLU A 557 2.88 8.83 -30.64
CA GLU A 557 2.90 9.00 -32.11
C GLU A 557 3.16 7.69 -32.85
N GLY A 558 2.10 6.89 -33.04
CA GLY A 558 1.90 6.08 -34.24
C GLY A 558 2.87 4.96 -34.57
N SER A 559 3.65 4.43 -33.62
CA SER A 559 4.48 3.24 -33.83
C SER A 559 3.81 2.00 -33.27
N MET A 560 3.48 1.03 -34.15
CA MET A 560 2.94 -0.28 -33.75
C MET A 560 4.00 -1.25 -33.14
N THR A 561 5.18 -0.77 -32.88
CA THR A 561 6.22 -1.51 -32.13
C THR A 561 6.69 -0.63 -30.98
N PRO A 562 6.46 -1.01 -29.71
CA PRO A 562 7.03 -0.29 -28.58
C PRO A 562 8.56 -0.45 -28.64
N THR A 563 9.26 0.59 -29.10
CA THR A 563 10.70 0.69 -28.90
C THR A 563 10.91 0.87 -27.41
N VAL A 564 11.33 -0.17 -26.70
CA VAL A 564 11.64 -0.15 -25.29
C VAL A 564 12.78 0.84 -25.09
N VAL A 565 12.46 2.02 -24.56
CA VAL A 565 13.46 3.02 -24.15
C VAL A 565 13.99 2.58 -22.78
N SER A 566 15.28 2.55 -22.61
CA SER A 566 16.03 2.07 -21.44
C SER A 566 15.71 2.73 -20.09
N ASP A 567 14.86 3.73 -20.05
CA ASP A 567 14.42 4.43 -18.81
C ASP A 567 13.24 3.75 -18.08
N ASN A 568 12.74 2.61 -18.60
CA ASN A 568 11.59 1.90 -18.04
C ASN A 568 11.99 0.70 -17.17
N ASP A 569 13.26 0.45 -16.98
CA ASP A 569 13.78 -0.65 -16.19
C ASP A 569 13.82 -0.25 -14.70
N LEU A 570 12.62 -0.12 -14.14
CA LEU A 570 12.34 0.26 -12.75
C LEU A 570 11.41 -0.77 -12.10
N ARG A 571 11.35 -0.80 -10.80
CA ARG A 571 10.31 -1.54 -10.09
C ARG A 571 8.92 -1.02 -10.46
N ALA A 572 7.93 -1.91 -10.44
CA ALA A 572 6.54 -1.56 -10.80
C ALA A 572 6.01 -0.35 -10.01
N SER A 573 6.38 -0.23 -8.72
CA SER A 573 6.00 0.90 -7.87
C SER A 573 6.59 2.24 -8.30
N GLU A 574 7.70 2.24 -9.03
CA GLU A 574 8.43 3.43 -9.46
C GLU A 574 8.05 3.87 -10.88
N LEU A 575 7.37 3.01 -11.62
CA LEU A 575 6.81 3.33 -12.94
C LEU A 575 5.65 4.33 -12.82
N ALA A 576 5.24 4.92 -13.95
CA ALA A 576 3.99 5.68 -14.04
C ALA A 576 2.80 4.79 -13.65
N GLN A 577 1.84 5.32 -12.90
CA GLN A 577 0.71 4.57 -12.35
C GLN A 577 -0.60 4.92 -13.06
N PRO A 578 -1.36 3.94 -13.61
CA PRO A 578 -0.90 2.59 -13.97
C PRO A 578 0.08 2.63 -15.15
N TYR A 579 0.88 1.59 -15.32
CA TYR A 579 1.76 1.50 -16.48
C TYR A 579 0.94 1.12 -17.71
N THR A 580 1.19 1.81 -18.83
CA THR A 580 0.31 1.92 -19.99
C THR A 580 -0.06 0.60 -20.68
N ASN A 581 -1.19 0.65 -21.41
CA ASN A 581 -1.79 -0.44 -22.21
C ASN A 581 -0.76 -1.18 -23.08
N ALA A 582 -0.94 -2.51 -23.19
CA ALA A 582 -0.07 -3.43 -23.89
C ALA A 582 1.32 -3.63 -23.26
N SER A 583 1.53 -3.17 -22.03
CA SER A 583 2.71 -3.52 -21.24
C SER A 583 2.63 -4.96 -20.72
N MET A 584 3.76 -5.52 -20.30
CA MET A 584 3.78 -6.80 -19.61
C MET A 584 2.94 -6.77 -18.33
N LEU A 585 2.96 -5.66 -17.57
CA LEU A 585 2.16 -5.48 -16.36
C LEU A 585 0.66 -5.59 -16.67
N ASP A 586 0.17 -4.95 -17.73
CA ASP A 586 -1.22 -5.05 -18.19
C ASP A 586 -1.55 -6.49 -18.62
N THR A 587 -0.67 -7.12 -19.43
CA THR A 587 -0.84 -8.52 -19.86
C THR A 587 -0.94 -9.49 -18.68
N PHE A 588 -0.21 -9.24 -17.58
CA PHE A 588 -0.20 -10.08 -16.38
C PHE A 588 -1.28 -9.72 -15.35
N GLY A 589 -2.15 -8.75 -15.67
CA GLY A 589 -3.35 -8.45 -14.88
C GLY A 589 -3.17 -7.32 -13.87
N GLN A 590 -2.23 -6.37 -14.12
CA GLN A 590 -2.21 -5.14 -13.34
C GLN A 590 -3.54 -4.40 -13.50
N SER A 591 -4.08 -3.93 -12.39
CA SER A 591 -5.27 -3.09 -12.37
C SER A 591 -5.08 -1.81 -13.19
N ASP A 592 -6.10 -1.43 -13.96
CA ASP A 592 -6.17 -0.15 -14.66
C ASP A 592 -6.46 1.05 -13.72
N ARG A 593 -6.67 0.78 -12.44
CA ARG A 593 -6.99 1.75 -11.38
C ARG A 593 -8.32 2.50 -11.58
N VAL A 594 -9.23 1.94 -12.37
CA VAL A 594 -10.58 2.51 -12.56
C VAL A 594 -11.51 2.11 -11.42
N ILE A 595 -11.52 0.83 -11.09
CA ILE A 595 -12.27 0.29 -9.95
C ILE A 595 -11.34 -0.23 -8.85
N THR A 596 -11.90 -0.40 -7.64
CA THR A 596 -11.15 -0.88 -6.47
C THR A 596 -10.90 -2.39 -6.58
N ASP A 597 -9.66 -2.82 -6.26
CA ASP A 597 -9.26 -4.23 -6.24
C ASP A 597 -9.49 -4.96 -7.59
N ASP A 598 -9.19 -4.30 -8.72
CA ASP A 598 -9.43 -4.78 -10.09
C ASP A 598 -8.26 -5.57 -10.69
N HIS A 599 -7.37 -6.09 -9.86
CA HIS A 599 -6.30 -6.95 -10.37
C HIS A 599 -6.85 -8.32 -10.81
N ASN A 600 -6.29 -8.85 -11.90
CA ASN A 600 -6.68 -10.16 -12.42
C ASN A 600 -5.57 -11.20 -12.17
N TYR A 601 -5.92 -12.29 -11.48
CA TYR A 601 -5.01 -13.42 -11.21
C TYR A 601 -5.15 -14.55 -12.22
N ASP A 602 -6.17 -14.52 -13.08
CA ASP A 602 -6.43 -15.61 -14.00
C ASP A 602 -5.30 -15.77 -15.02
N GLY A 603 -4.92 -17.01 -15.25
CA GLY A 603 -3.97 -17.35 -16.31
C GLY A 603 -4.59 -17.16 -17.69
N SER A 604 -3.86 -16.50 -18.59
CA SER A 604 -4.35 -16.27 -19.96
C SER A 604 -3.34 -16.73 -21.02
N VAL A 605 -3.85 -17.05 -22.20
CA VAL A 605 -3.00 -17.41 -23.35
C VAL A 605 -1.99 -16.30 -23.71
N PRO A 606 -2.37 -14.99 -23.72
CA PRO A 606 -1.42 -13.92 -23.95
C PRO A 606 -0.24 -13.91 -22.97
N GLN A 607 -0.46 -14.23 -21.70
CA GLN A 607 0.60 -14.29 -20.68
C GLN A 607 1.59 -15.41 -20.99
N VAL A 608 1.09 -16.60 -21.32
CA VAL A 608 1.95 -17.74 -21.73
C VAL A 608 2.76 -17.40 -22.97
N LEU A 609 2.14 -16.79 -23.98
CA LEU A 609 2.84 -16.37 -25.20
C LEU A 609 3.88 -15.28 -24.92
N ALA A 610 3.61 -14.35 -24.01
CA ALA A 610 4.56 -13.31 -23.60
C ALA A 610 5.80 -13.91 -22.93
N LEU A 611 5.63 -14.95 -22.09
CA LEU A 611 6.76 -15.66 -21.47
C LEU A 611 7.51 -16.56 -22.45
N MET A 612 6.82 -17.18 -23.40
CA MET A 612 7.46 -18.07 -24.38
C MET A 612 8.24 -17.31 -25.44
N ASN A 613 7.74 -16.17 -25.91
CA ASN A 613 8.22 -15.51 -27.12
C ASN A 613 8.37 -13.97 -26.96
N GLY A 614 8.18 -13.42 -25.75
CA GLY A 614 8.25 -11.99 -25.53
C GLY A 614 9.69 -11.48 -25.46
N ASP A 615 9.89 -10.23 -25.89
CA ASP A 615 11.22 -9.55 -25.85
C ASP A 615 11.84 -9.56 -24.45
N VAL A 616 11.03 -9.57 -23.39
CA VAL A 616 11.50 -9.62 -22.00
C VAL A 616 12.17 -10.96 -21.73
N THR A 617 11.55 -12.06 -22.14
CA THR A 617 12.09 -13.41 -21.92
C THR A 617 13.38 -13.60 -22.69
N GLU A 618 13.43 -13.16 -23.95
CA GLU A 618 14.66 -13.22 -24.75
C GLU A 618 15.81 -12.44 -24.09
N ARG A 619 15.53 -11.27 -23.54
CA ARG A 619 16.53 -10.48 -22.79
C ARG A 619 16.99 -11.14 -21.49
N LEU A 620 16.13 -11.95 -20.85
CA LEU A 620 16.42 -12.59 -19.56
C LEU A 620 17.09 -13.94 -19.70
N THR A 621 16.85 -14.66 -20.79
CA THR A 621 17.32 -16.03 -20.98
C THR A 621 18.26 -16.21 -22.19
N GLY A 622 18.32 -15.22 -23.08
CA GLY A 622 19.18 -15.27 -24.28
C GLY A 622 20.67 -15.27 -23.92
N LEU A 623 21.53 -15.60 -24.88
CA LEU A 623 22.99 -15.75 -24.70
C LEU A 623 23.71 -14.51 -24.13
N SER A 624 23.15 -13.32 -24.33
CA SER A 624 23.68 -12.07 -23.79
C SER A 624 22.99 -11.62 -22.51
N SER A 625 22.18 -12.50 -21.91
CA SER A 625 21.47 -12.19 -20.67
C SER A 625 22.42 -12.26 -19.47
N LYS A 626 22.10 -11.46 -18.45
CA LYS A 626 22.83 -11.53 -17.17
C LYS A 626 22.78 -12.92 -16.54
N VAL A 627 21.70 -13.66 -16.72
CA VAL A 627 21.56 -15.04 -16.19
C VAL A 627 22.60 -15.96 -16.82
N VAL A 628 22.86 -15.86 -18.12
CA VAL A 628 23.89 -16.66 -18.81
C VAL A 628 25.30 -16.17 -18.45
N GLU A 629 25.52 -14.85 -18.43
CA GLU A 629 26.79 -14.22 -18.05
C GLU A 629 27.22 -14.61 -16.63
N ASP A 630 26.32 -14.58 -15.66
CA ASP A 630 26.60 -14.95 -14.27
C ASP A 630 27.02 -16.45 -14.13
N MET A 631 26.71 -17.31 -15.09
CA MET A 631 27.14 -18.72 -15.08
C MET A 631 28.58 -18.91 -15.49
N GLU A 632 29.28 -17.89 -16.03
CA GLU A 632 30.70 -17.93 -16.26
C GLU A 632 31.56 -18.04 -14.98
N GLU A 633 30.96 -17.66 -13.82
CA GLU A 633 31.59 -17.77 -12.50
C GLU A 633 31.79 -19.24 -12.05
N TYR A 634 31.13 -20.21 -12.70
CA TYR A 634 31.13 -21.62 -12.31
C TYR A 634 32.03 -22.45 -13.23
N ASP A 635 32.87 -23.32 -12.62
CA ASP A 635 33.84 -24.11 -13.35
C ASP A 635 33.26 -25.34 -14.07
N GLY A 636 32.15 -25.88 -13.61
CA GLY A 636 31.58 -27.14 -14.11
C GLY A 636 30.12 -27.08 -14.47
N PRO A 637 29.64 -27.99 -15.38
CA PRO A 637 28.26 -28.00 -15.81
C PRO A 637 27.26 -28.19 -14.65
N ASP A 638 27.57 -29.07 -13.69
CA ASP A 638 26.74 -29.31 -12.51
C ASP A 638 26.52 -28.04 -11.68
N ASP A 639 27.61 -27.25 -11.49
CA ASP A 639 27.53 -26.02 -10.70
C ASP A 639 26.83 -24.90 -11.47
N LYS A 640 26.97 -24.84 -12.79
CA LYS A 640 26.18 -23.95 -13.66
C LYS A 640 24.68 -24.26 -13.56
N VAL A 641 24.29 -25.53 -13.62
CA VAL A 641 22.87 -25.95 -13.42
C VAL A 641 22.37 -25.44 -12.06
N ARG A 642 23.12 -25.69 -10.97
CA ARG A 642 22.75 -25.17 -9.64
C ARG A 642 22.61 -23.66 -9.63
N GLY A 643 23.53 -22.95 -10.28
CA GLY A 643 23.49 -21.50 -10.44
C GLY A 643 22.19 -21.02 -11.08
N VAL A 644 21.77 -21.63 -12.19
CA VAL A 644 20.51 -21.29 -12.88
C VAL A 644 19.30 -21.54 -11.97
N PHE A 645 19.25 -22.68 -11.25
CA PHE A 645 18.16 -22.99 -10.30
C PHE A 645 18.12 -22.00 -9.12
N PHE A 646 19.29 -21.64 -8.57
CA PHE A 646 19.35 -20.65 -7.48
C PHE A 646 18.88 -19.27 -7.93
N THR A 647 19.21 -18.89 -9.16
CA THR A 647 18.83 -17.58 -9.71
C THR A 647 17.33 -17.49 -10.02
N LEU A 648 16.74 -18.51 -10.64
CA LEU A 648 15.37 -18.46 -11.15
C LEU A 648 14.35 -19.01 -10.15
N LEU A 649 14.62 -20.15 -9.53
CA LEU A 649 13.67 -20.88 -8.68
C LEU A 649 14.01 -20.80 -7.19
N ASN A 650 15.22 -20.33 -6.83
CA ASN A 650 15.69 -20.19 -5.45
C ASN A 650 15.61 -21.51 -4.66
N ARG A 651 15.94 -22.61 -5.29
CA ARG A 651 16.03 -23.95 -4.68
C ARG A 651 17.15 -24.79 -5.31
N PHE A 652 17.47 -25.87 -4.65
CA PHE A 652 18.37 -26.87 -5.22
C PHE A 652 17.64 -27.69 -6.31
N PRO A 653 18.34 -28.01 -7.44
CA PRO A 653 17.79 -28.96 -8.40
C PRO A 653 17.67 -30.36 -7.78
N THR A 654 16.66 -31.10 -8.15
CA THR A 654 16.58 -32.55 -7.89
C THR A 654 17.70 -33.30 -8.64
N LYS A 655 17.92 -34.54 -8.30
CA LYS A 655 18.94 -35.36 -8.99
C LYS A 655 18.67 -35.50 -10.49
N ASP A 656 17.40 -35.65 -10.85
CA ASP A 656 16.99 -35.81 -12.24
C ASP A 656 17.14 -34.51 -13.03
N GLU A 657 16.73 -33.37 -12.42
CA GLU A 657 16.92 -32.03 -13.00
C GLU A 657 18.42 -31.68 -13.16
N LEU A 658 19.23 -32.00 -12.15
CA LEU A 658 20.67 -31.82 -12.23
C LEU A 658 21.29 -32.61 -13.38
N SER A 659 20.94 -33.91 -13.49
CA SER A 659 21.46 -34.78 -14.55
C SER A 659 21.04 -34.30 -15.94
N LEU A 660 19.75 -33.91 -16.09
CA LEU A 660 19.23 -33.38 -17.35
C LEU A 660 19.93 -32.09 -17.77
N GLY A 661 19.99 -31.10 -16.84
CA GLY A 661 20.61 -29.81 -17.10
C GLY A 661 22.12 -29.93 -17.37
N THR A 662 22.82 -30.82 -16.66
CA THR A 662 24.25 -31.12 -16.91
C THR A 662 24.44 -31.62 -18.33
N GLY A 663 23.63 -32.60 -18.80
CA GLY A 663 23.69 -33.08 -20.17
C GLY A 663 23.43 -31.98 -21.21
N MET A 664 22.47 -31.09 -20.96
CA MET A 664 22.20 -29.94 -21.85
C MET A 664 23.42 -29.03 -21.98
N ILE A 665 24.07 -28.71 -20.86
CA ILE A 665 25.24 -27.80 -20.85
C ILE A 665 26.47 -28.49 -21.47
N GLU A 666 26.67 -29.81 -21.24
CA GLU A 666 27.74 -30.59 -21.87
C GLU A 666 27.60 -30.64 -23.39
N ASP A 667 26.37 -30.84 -23.90
CA ASP A 667 26.10 -30.97 -25.32
C ASP A 667 26.08 -29.63 -26.08
N PHE A 668 25.59 -28.53 -25.43
CA PHE A 668 25.29 -27.27 -26.11
C PHE A 668 26.01 -26.04 -25.51
N GLY A 669 26.76 -26.18 -24.42
CA GLY A 669 27.46 -25.05 -23.80
C GLY A 669 26.51 -23.94 -23.30
N ASP A 670 26.78 -22.70 -23.71
CA ASP A 670 25.96 -21.54 -23.27
C ASP A 670 24.54 -21.55 -23.85
N ASP A 671 24.32 -22.16 -25.03
CA ASP A 671 22.99 -22.40 -25.56
C ASP A 671 22.21 -23.33 -24.62
N GLY A 672 22.87 -24.33 -24.02
CA GLY A 672 22.23 -25.20 -23.01
C GLY A 672 21.87 -24.47 -21.72
N ILE A 673 22.65 -23.47 -21.29
CA ILE A 673 22.31 -22.60 -20.15
C ILE A 673 21.08 -21.75 -20.50
N SER A 674 21.06 -21.13 -21.67
CA SER A 674 19.97 -20.32 -22.19
C SER A 674 18.66 -21.11 -22.26
N ASP A 675 18.70 -22.32 -22.83
CA ASP A 675 17.55 -23.21 -22.94
C ASP A 675 17.02 -23.68 -21.57
N LEU A 676 17.93 -24.00 -20.64
CA LEU A 676 17.57 -24.35 -19.27
C LEU A 676 16.89 -23.15 -18.55
N ALA A 677 17.46 -21.96 -18.66
CA ALA A 677 16.88 -20.74 -18.07
C ALA A 677 15.51 -20.44 -18.66
N TRP A 678 15.34 -20.56 -19.98
CA TRP A 678 14.06 -20.42 -20.66
C TRP A 678 13.03 -21.44 -20.15
N ALA A 679 13.41 -22.70 -20.04
CA ALA A 679 12.53 -23.77 -19.57
C ALA A 679 12.06 -23.53 -18.12
N LEU A 680 12.96 -23.13 -17.21
CA LEU A 680 12.63 -22.84 -15.82
C LEU A 680 11.76 -21.58 -15.68
N MET A 681 12.02 -20.53 -16.45
CA MET A 681 11.21 -19.31 -16.45
C MET A 681 9.78 -19.54 -16.96
N ASN A 682 9.61 -20.48 -17.88
CA ASN A 682 8.31 -20.88 -18.40
C ASN A 682 7.62 -21.98 -17.57
N SER A 683 8.26 -22.45 -16.49
CA SER A 683 7.63 -23.42 -15.59
C SER A 683 6.57 -22.76 -14.70
N PRO A 684 5.52 -23.48 -14.29
CA PRO A 684 4.57 -22.98 -13.32
C PRO A 684 5.25 -22.55 -12.00
N GLU A 685 6.31 -23.22 -11.59
CA GLU A 685 7.04 -22.95 -10.36
C GLU A 685 7.63 -21.52 -10.31
N PHE A 686 8.04 -20.96 -11.46
CA PHE A 686 8.53 -19.58 -11.50
C PHE A 686 7.44 -18.58 -11.12
N LEU A 687 6.20 -18.81 -11.55
CA LEU A 687 5.09 -17.88 -11.37
C LEU A 687 4.27 -18.09 -10.09
N PHE A 688 4.39 -19.22 -9.41
CA PHE A 688 3.57 -19.53 -8.24
C PHE A 688 4.33 -19.33 -6.91
N ILE A 689 3.59 -18.91 -5.90
CA ILE A 689 4.05 -18.71 -4.53
C ILE A 689 3.56 -19.89 -3.71
N GLN A 690 4.50 -20.75 -3.35
CA GLN A 690 4.26 -21.94 -2.53
C GLN A 690 3.98 -21.57 -1.08
#